data_6ece1aa08b994fac1c0b10889c3756b2
#
_entry.id   6ece1aa08b994fac1c0b10889c3756b2
#
_cell.length_a   1.000
_cell.length_b   1.000
_cell.length_c   1.000
_cell.angle_alpha   90.00
_cell.angle_beta   90.00
_cell.angle_gamma   90.00
#
_symmetry.space_group_name_H-M   'P 1'
#
loop_
_entity.id
_entity.type
_entity.pdbx_description
1 polymer ?
#
loop_
_entity_poly.entity_id
_entity_poly.type
_entity_poly.pdbx_seq_one_letter_code
_entity_poly.pdbx_strand_id
1 'polypeptide(L)'
;MPAITPAFKVIDGFSLCANDTERLDVFFTYLREGEPKLAELRLEQLVLALANSPSQAALFANSVCNEAKKIKLSPAFVQLGIFSKNGLVTDIFRRLYNKVNPPPKRCNDINDLLSYFVGGEDKAWVKAISHKCWFKLYRLLVKSAAPEAIRSTGAYMKSELCYSLEMLSIWIAAEELDPELLRIDRRLSEVDSPFIALQRETHQLVNAIKNDTLDPKDRAHFWVIIEQCQQQVKRIRARGINQMGFSAHASRMLERLDQTLNRMVLLIQILDFRHPHQKARCVLNLWRQLLISVTERNSVRAIYRKSTRTFAQSVTQNKSNHGEHYIAKTKNDYFKILRGACGAGVIIALLAWVKMYIETLQLSPLNNALLVSLNYGVGFMLVHILHFTIATKQPAMTAANFAAHVEKNKQGRTRSKKLARLLINVNRSQWFAVWGNITAAIIVSVLVSLLFSHLYGNPVLNSEQVAYQTAAIHPIHGLAWLYAAIAGVWLFLSGIITGILDNRADYIELKDRLIGHPLFRAISLQRRERIALYIHQNYGALGGNFIFGVLLGMTSYLGYLIDVPLDIRHVAFSSSHAAYAHISDYQSWLTVLSSLFFVLMIGFINLWVSFGLALFVALRSRNCELDIASVRSAVINQIKQRPTSLFWPNDHQPLTKSQSSSQRRTP
;
A
#
# COMPACT_ATOMS: atom_id res chain seq x y z
N MET A 1 19.98 -18.44 -30.37
CA MET A 1 20.57 -17.94 -29.12
C MET A 1 21.89 -17.29 -29.48
N PRO A 2 22.18 -16.05 -29.12
CA PRO A 2 23.49 -15.48 -29.30
C PRO A 2 24.50 -16.34 -28.51
N ALA A 3 25.62 -16.67 -29.13
CA ALA A 3 26.66 -17.46 -28.51
C ALA A 3 27.23 -16.71 -27.31
N ILE A 4 27.10 -17.29 -26.11
CA ILE A 4 27.65 -16.73 -24.88
C ILE A 4 29.19 -16.72 -25.02
N THR A 5 29.81 -15.58 -24.78
CA THR A 5 31.27 -15.43 -24.81
C THR A 5 31.88 -16.40 -23.79
N PRO A 6 32.82 -17.26 -24.18
CA PRO A 6 33.45 -18.16 -23.22
C PRO A 6 34.23 -17.41 -22.13
N ALA A 7 34.13 -17.84 -20.87
CA ALA A 7 34.70 -17.16 -19.72
C ALA A 7 36.24 -16.96 -19.84
N PHE A 8 36.98 -17.89 -20.48
CA PHE A 8 38.40 -17.76 -20.69
C PHE A 8 38.78 -16.60 -21.62
N LYS A 9 37.97 -16.30 -22.67
CA LYS A 9 38.20 -15.14 -23.54
C LYS A 9 38.03 -13.82 -22.81
N VAL A 10 37.07 -13.77 -21.85
CA VAL A 10 36.83 -12.59 -21.00
C VAL A 10 38.05 -12.33 -20.12
N ILE A 11 38.64 -13.38 -19.57
CA ILE A 11 39.79 -13.29 -18.68
C ILE A 11 41.05 -12.87 -19.44
N ASP A 12 41.25 -13.42 -20.63
CA ASP A 12 42.37 -13.02 -21.51
C ASP A 12 42.24 -11.52 -21.89
N GLY A 13 41.01 -11.04 -22.05
CA GLY A 13 40.70 -9.63 -22.29
C GLY A 13 41.12 -8.70 -21.14
N PHE A 14 41.24 -9.19 -19.89
CA PHE A 14 41.68 -8.35 -18.75
C PHE A 14 43.08 -7.79 -18.92
N SER A 15 43.98 -8.52 -19.56
CA SER A 15 45.34 -8.03 -19.85
C SER A 15 45.40 -6.99 -20.95
N LEU A 16 44.36 -6.92 -21.81
CA LEU A 16 44.29 -5.98 -22.92
C LEU A 16 43.65 -4.63 -22.50
N CYS A 17 43.00 -4.56 -21.34
CA CYS A 17 42.38 -3.36 -20.84
C CYS A 17 43.45 -2.32 -20.41
N ALA A 18 43.25 -1.06 -20.80
CA ALA A 18 44.17 0.04 -20.51
C ALA A 18 44.15 0.44 -19.02
N ASN A 19 43.01 0.28 -18.34
CA ASN A 19 42.84 0.71 -16.95
C ASN A 19 41.97 -0.24 -16.12
N ASP A 20 41.99 -0.03 -14.80
CA ASP A 20 41.23 -0.87 -13.83
C ASP A 20 39.72 -0.76 -14.02
N THR A 21 39.21 0.42 -14.40
CA THR A 21 37.76 0.65 -14.65
C THR A 21 37.26 -0.16 -15.85
N GLU A 22 38.05 -0.25 -16.94
CA GLU A 22 37.70 -1.05 -18.11
C GLU A 22 37.63 -2.55 -17.78
N ARG A 23 38.52 -3.06 -16.92
CA ARG A 23 38.46 -4.46 -16.47
C ARG A 23 37.19 -4.78 -15.73
N LEU A 24 36.76 -3.84 -14.88
CA LEU A 24 35.46 -3.96 -14.18
C LEU A 24 34.29 -3.90 -15.16
N ASP A 25 34.36 -3.05 -16.18
CA ASP A 25 33.31 -2.94 -17.20
C ASP A 25 33.17 -4.23 -18.01
N VAL A 26 34.28 -4.84 -18.42
CA VAL A 26 34.28 -6.17 -19.09
C VAL A 26 33.63 -7.23 -18.19
N PHE A 27 33.95 -7.22 -16.89
CA PHE A 27 33.37 -8.16 -15.93
C PHE A 27 31.82 -7.98 -15.83
N PHE A 28 31.33 -6.77 -15.65
CA PHE A 28 29.90 -6.50 -15.55
C PHE A 28 29.15 -6.75 -16.87
N THR A 29 29.78 -6.41 -18.00
CA THR A 29 29.24 -6.69 -19.34
C THR A 29 29.05 -8.18 -19.57
N TYR A 30 30.02 -9.01 -19.20
CA TYR A 30 29.89 -10.45 -19.27
C TYR A 30 28.76 -11.00 -18.41
N LEU A 31 28.56 -10.48 -17.19
CA LEU A 31 27.45 -10.91 -16.34
C LEU A 31 26.09 -10.53 -16.91
N ARG A 32 26.01 -9.48 -17.73
CA ARG A 32 24.79 -8.98 -18.40
C ARG A 32 24.43 -9.78 -19.65
N GLU A 33 25.37 -10.45 -20.31
CA GLU A 33 25.13 -11.18 -21.55
C GLU A 33 24.03 -12.25 -21.42
N GLY A 34 23.14 -12.35 -22.44
CA GLY A 34 22.12 -13.38 -22.54
C GLY A 34 21.01 -13.35 -21.47
N GLU A 35 20.46 -14.51 -21.15
CA GLU A 35 19.33 -14.59 -20.21
C GLU A 35 19.75 -14.25 -18.77
N PRO A 36 19.02 -13.38 -18.07
CA PRO A 36 19.31 -13.00 -16.68
C PRO A 36 19.36 -14.17 -15.70
N LYS A 37 18.59 -15.22 -15.92
CA LYS A 37 18.56 -16.43 -15.07
C LYS A 37 19.87 -17.20 -15.10
N LEU A 38 20.64 -17.08 -16.18
CA LEU A 38 21.94 -17.74 -16.34
C LEU A 38 23.13 -16.95 -15.76
N ALA A 39 22.88 -15.77 -15.18
CA ALA A 39 23.94 -14.93 -14.63
C ALA A 39 24.73 -15.61 -13.50
N GLU A 40 24.08 -16.46 -12.70
CA GLU A 40 24.76 -17.24 -11.67
C GLU A 40 25.73 -18.24 -12.28
N LEU A 41 25.32 -18.95 -13.33
CA LEU A 41 26.16 -19.90 -14.06
C LEU A 41 27.39 -19.20 -14.71
N ARG A 42 27.16 -18.02 -15.32
CA ARG A 42 28.25 -17.19 -15.90
C ARG A 42 29.26 -16.80 -14.82
N LEU A 43 28.79 -16.34 -13.67
CA LEU A 43 29.70 -15.99 -12.56
C LEU A 43 30.47 -17.23 -12.06
N GLU A 44 29.83 -18.40 -11.97
CA GLU A 44 30.53 -19.64 -11.61
C GLU A 44 31.59 -20.03 -12.64
N GLN A 45 31.29 -19.94 -13.93
CA GLN A 45 32.27 -20.20 -15.01
C GLN A 45 33.42 -19.22 -14.95
N LEU A 46 33.18 -17.94 -14.70
CA LEU A 46 34.22 -16.93 -14.55
C LEU A 46 35.11 -17.19 -13.32
N VAL A 47 34.52 -17.57 -12.20
CA VAL A 47 35.28 -17.93 -10.98
C VAL A 47 36.15 -19.15 -11.21
N LEU A 48 35.67 -20.16 -11.92
CA LEU A 48 36.47 -21.35 -12.29
C LEU A 48 37.63 -21.00 -13.24
N ALA A 49 37.36 -20.19 -14.25
CA ALA A 49 38.37 -19.77 -15.21
C ALA A 49 39.44 -18.89 -14.53
N LEU A 50 39.10 -17.96 -13.65
CA LEU A 50 40.04 -17.20 -12.82
C LEU A 50 40.83 -18.08 -11.86
N ALA A 51 40.23 -19.13 -11.29
CA ALA A 51 40.94 -20.06 -10.42
C ALA A 51 42.04 -20.84 -11.18
N ASN A 52 41.78 -21.10 -12.46
CA ASN A 52 42.77 -21.79 -13.34
C ASN A 52 43.85 -20.86 -13.92
N SER A 53 43.67 -19.51 -13.78
CA SER A 53 44.60 -18.51 -14.29
C SER A 53 45.06 -17.54 -13.19
N PRO A 54 46.03 -17.93 -12.32
CA PRO A 54 46.42 -17.15 -11.14
C PRO A 54 46.90 -15.73 -11.45
N SER A 55 47.58 -15.52 -12.57
CA SER A 55 48.04 -14.19 -13.02
C SER A 55 46.88 -13.25 -13.31
N GLN A 56 45.86 -13.73 -14.03
CA GLN A 56 44.66 -12.94 -14.34
C GLN A 56 43.81 -12.72 -13.10
N ALA A 57 43.73 -13.70 -12.22
CA ALA A 57 43.03 -13.55 -10.94
C ALA A 57 43.69 -12.48 -10.07
N ALA A 58 45.01 -12.43 -9.99
CA ALA A 58 45.76 -11.42 -9.26
C ALA A 58 45.58 -10.03 -9.89
N LEU A 59 45.65 -9.93 -11.22
CA LEU A 59 45.43 -8.70 -11.96
C LEU A 59 44.02 -8.12 -11.67
N PHE A 60 42.96 -8.93 -11.80
CA PHE A 60 41.60 -8.51 -11.54
C PHE A 60 41.39 -8.17 -10.06
N ALA A 61 41.90 -8.94 -9.13
CA ALA A 61 41.79 -8.67 -7.70
C ALA A 61 42.47 -7.35 -7.29
N ASN A 62 43.65 -7.07 -7.83
CA ASN A 62 44.37 -5.83 -7.60
C ASN A 62 43.61 -4.63 -8.23
N SER A 63 42.98 -4.81 -9.41
CA SER A 63 42.15 -3.77 -10.02
C SER A 63 40.95 -3.41 -9.14
N VAL A 64 40.27 -4.42 -8.56
CA VAL A 64 39.18 -4.17 -7.60
C VAL A 64 39.67 -3.39 -6.37
N CYS A 65 40.83 -3.76 -5.82
CA CYS A 65 41.41 -3.06 -4.68
C CYS A 65 41.82 -1.61 -5.02
N ASN A 66 42.38 -1.39 -6.20
CA ASN A 66 42.80 -0.06 -6.65
C ASN A 66 41.64 0.87 -6.88
N GLU A 67 40.59 0.40 -7.59
CA GLU A 67 39.36 1.23 -7.82
C GLU A 67 38.66 1.55 -6.50
N ALA A 68 38.59 0.58 -5.56
CA ALA A 68 37.97 0.82 -4.25
C ALA A 68 38.69 1.93 -3.46
N LYS A 69 40.01 2.14 -3.65
CA LYS A 69 40.78 3.19 -2.97
C LYS A 69 40.68 4.56 -3.65
N LYS A 70 40.45 4.60 -4.96
CA LYS A 70 40.36 5.85 -5.74
C LYS A 70 39.07 6.63 -5.51
N ILE A 71 38.03 5.98 -5.07
CA ILE A 71 36.66 6.52 -4.99
C ILE A 71 36.16 6.63 -3.55
N LYS A 72 35.34 7.65 -3.27
CA LYS A 72 34.66 7.77 -1.98
C LYS A 72 33.54 6.74 -1.85
N LEU A 73 33.57 5.93 -0.79
CA LEU A 73 32.58 4.87 -0.52
C LEU A 73 31.43 5.36 0.36
N SER A 74 31.69 6.34 1.24
CA SER A 74 30.73 6.86 2.21
C SER A 74 29.42 7.38 1.60
N PRO A 75 29.37 8.04 0.42
CA PRO A 75 28.10 8.49 -0.16
C PRO A 75 27.12 7.33 -0.43
N ALA A 76 27.63 6.18 -0.89
CA ALA A 76 26.79 5.00 -1.08
C ALA A 76 26.33 4.38 0.24
N PHE A 77 27.22 4.30 1.22
CA PHE A 77 26.89 3.72 2.52
C PHE A 77 25.83 4.54 3.25
N VAL A 78 25.83 5.85 3.09
CA VAL A 78 24.93 6.78 3.79
C VAL A 78 23.60 6.98 3.02
N GLN A 79 23.62 7.05 1.68
CA GLN A 79 22.44 7.49 0.92
C GLN A 79 21.79 6.41 0.06
N LEU A 80 22.58 5.46 -0.47
CA LEU A 80 22.08 4.56 -1.49
C LEU A 80 21.09 3.54 -0.90
N GLY A 81 19.86 3.54 -1.41
CA GLY A 81 18.79 2.64 -0.98
C GLY A 81 17.99 3.14 0.22
N ILE A 82 18.37 4.28 0.83
CA ILE A 82 17.62 4.97 1.89
C ILE A 82 16.71 6.02 1.23
N PHE A 83 15.53 6.26 1.80
CA PHE A 83 14.61 7.27 1.30
C PHE A 83 15.24 8.67 1.37
N SER A 84 15.01 9.48 0.33
CA SER A 84 15.45 10.89 0.37
C SER A 84 14.58 11.69 1.35
N LYS A 85 15.12 12.82 1.83
CA LYS A 85 14.38 13.77 2.67
C LYS A 85 13.27 14.48 1.89
N ASN A 86 13.36 14.50 0.54
CA ASN A 86 12.41 15.18 -0.33
C ASN A 86 11.05 14.47 -0.37
N GLY A 87 9.99 15.23 -0.66
CA GLY A 87 8.65 14.70 -0.85
C GLY A 87 8.55 13.68 -1.99
N LEU A 88 7.52 12.82 -1.96
CA LEU A 88 7.29 11.80 -2.98
C LEU A 88 7.22 12.38 -4.40
N VAL A 89 6.48 13.48 -4.55
CA VAL A 89 6.26 14.15 -5.83
C VAL A 89 7.58 14.65 -6.41
N THR A 90 8.39 15.35 -5.59
CA THR A 90 9.73 15.85 -5.98
C THR A 90 10.66 14.72 -6.40
N ASP A 91 10.62 13.57 -5.68
CA ASP A 91 11.42 12.40 -6.03
C ASP A 91 10.96 11.77 -7.36
N ILE A 92 9.67 11.73 -7.63
CA ILE A 92 9.12 11.23 -8.92
C ILE A 92 9.58 12.14 -10.05
N PHE A 93 9.40 13.46 -9.92
CA PHE A 93 9.84 14.43 -10.95
C PHE A 93 11.35 14.35 -11.19
N ARG A 94 12.16 14.29 -10.15
CA ARG A 94 13.61 14.13 -10.28
C ARG A 94 13.99 12.86 -11.04
N ARG A 95 13.34 11.73 -10.76
CA ARG A 95 13.58 10.45 -11.45
C ARG A 95 13.14 10.48 -12.90
N LEU A 96 12.00 11.12 -13.19
CA LEU A 96 11.53 11.34 -14.57
C LEU A 96 12.51 12.24 -15.33
N TYR A 97 12.92 13.36 -14.71
CA TYR A 97 13.90 14.25 -15.30
C TYR A 97 15.23 13.55 -15.60
N ASN A 98 15.75 12.76 -14.65
CA ASN A 98 16.98 12.00 -14.84
C ASN A 98 16.86 10.90 -15.91
N LYS A 99 15.67 10.46 -16.28
CA LYS A 99 15.46 9.55 -17.41
C LYS A 99 15.54 10.28 -18.76
N VAL A 100 15.04 11.49 -18.82
CA VAL A 100 15.03 12.32 -20.04
C VAL A 100 16.40 12.99 -20.22
N ASN A 101 16.98 13.50 -19.13
CA ASN A 101 18.28 14.17 -19.09
C ASN A 101 19.16 13.50 -18.03
N PRO A 102 19.87 12.43 -18.38
CA PRO A 102 20.70 11.71 -17.42
C PRO A 102 21.85 12.57 -16.91
N PRO A 103 22.16 12.53 -15.61
CA PRO A 103 23.27 13.28 -15.04
C PRO A 103 24.60 12.86 -15.67
N PRO A 104 25.59 13.79 -15.74
CA PRO A 104 26.91 13.45 -16.29
C PRO A 104 27.55 12.32 -15.49
N LYS A 105 28.13 11.36 -16.20
CA LYS A 105 28.82 10.22 -15.60
C LYS A 105 30.19 10.69 -15.07
N ARG A 106 30.23 11.11 -13.81
CA ARG A 106 31.47 11.42 -13.10
C ARG A 106 31.81 10.23 -12.20
N CYS A 107 33.00 9.65 -12.38
CA CYS A 107 33.45 8.52 -11.56
C CYS A 107 34.12 8.97 -10.25
N ASN A 108 33.60 10.01 -9.60
CA ASN A 108 34.18 10.58 -8.39
C ASN A 108 33.73 9.88 -7.11
N ASP A 109 32.60 9.20 -7.15
CA ASP A 109 32.10 8.40 -6.04
C ASP A 109 31.60 7.02 -6.51
N ILE A 110 31.38 6.12 -5.55
CA ILE A 110 30.94 4.75 -5.84
C ILE A 110 29.54 4.70 -6.44
N ASN A 111 28.67 5.66 -6.16
CA ASN A 111 27.31 5.68 -6.74
C ASN A 111 27.37 5.90 -8.25
N ASP A 112 28.26 6.79 -8.68
CA ASP A 112 28.46 7.10 -10.09
C ASP A 112 29.16 5.94 -10.79
N LEU A 113 30.21 5.37 -10.17
CA LEU A 113 30.91 4.20 -10.70
C LEU A 113 29.97 2.98 -10.85
N LEU A 114 29.19 2.66 -9.83
CA LEU A 114 28.21 1.58 -9.91
C LEU A 114 27.12 1.85 -10.94
N SER A 115 26.70 3.12 -11.12
CA SER A 115 25.72 3.51 -12.15
C SER A 115 26.34 3.46 -13.56
N TYR A 116 27.64 3.50 -13.69
CA TYR A 116 28.34 3.26 -14.95
C TYR A 116 28.25 1.78 -15.35
N PHE A 117 28.50 0.88 -14.40
CA PHE A 117 28.50 -0.56 -14.64
C PHE A 117 27.12 -1.20 -14.66
N VAL A 118 26.15 -0.68 -13.88
CA VAL A 118 24.85 -1.33 -13.63
C VAL A 118 23.70 -0.37 -13.87
N GLY A 119 22.84 -0.71 -14.82
CA GLY A 119 21.67 0.07 -15.20
C GLY A 119 20.35 -0.45 -14.59
N GLY A 120 19.23 0.21 -14.95
CA GLY A 120 17.89 -0.15 -14.45
C GLY A 120 17.40 -1.54 -14.89
N GLU A 121 17.86 -2.03 -16.04
CA GLU A 121 17.49 -3.34 -16.60
C GLU A 121 18.22 -4.50 -15.91
N ASP A 122 19.35 -4.20 -15.28
CA ASP A 122 20.24 -5.19 -14.67
C ASP A 122 19.70 -5.84 -13.40
N LYS A 123 18.57 -5.35 -12.88
CA LYS A 123 17.95 -5.86 -11.65
C LYS A 123 17.66 -7.36 -11.67
N ALA A 124 17.35 -7.92 -12.83
CA ALA A 124 16.98 -9.31 -12.99
C ALA A 124 18.17 -10.23 -12.74
N TRP A 125 19.31 -9.96 -13.39
CA TRP A 125 20.52 -10.77 -13.22
C TRP A 125 21.19 -10.54 -11.85
N VAL A 126 21.20 -9.31 -11.31
CA VAL A 126 21.72 -9.03 -9.96
C VAL A 126 20.98 -9.85 -8.89
N LYS A 127 19.66 -10.05 -9.06
CA LYS A 127 18.86 -10.88 -8.15
C LYS A 127 19.05 -12.37 -8.37
N ALA A 128 19.33 -12.79 -9.59
CA ALA A 128 19.51 -14.20 -9.93
C ALA A 128 20.75 -14.81 -9.29
N ILE A 129 21.81 -14.02 -9.08
CA ILE A 129 23.06 -14.52 -8.48
C ILE A 129 22.87 -14.73 -6.97
N SER A 130 23.15 -15.94 -6.50
CA SER A 130 23.07 -16.31 -5.09
C SER A 130 24.21 -15.73 -4.25
N HIS A 131 24.00 -15.64 -2.94
CA HIS A 131 25.05 -15.24 -2.00
C HIS A 131 26.26 -16.21 -2.02
N LYS A 132 26.01 -17.50 -2.30
CA LYS A 132 27.08 -18.51 -2.35
C LYS A 132 28.04 -18.24 -3.51
N CYS A 133 27.52 -17.85 -4.66
CA CYS A 133 28.31 -17.55 -5.84
C CYS A 133 29.17 -16.29 -5.65
N TRP A 134 28.58 -15.19 -5.13
CA TRP A 134 29.33 -14.00 -4.74
C TRP A 134 30.41 -14.29 -3.69
N PHE A 135 30.16 -15.21 -2.76
CA PHE A 135 31.13 -15.60 -1.75
C PHE A 135 32.32 -16.35 -2.36
N LYS A 136 32.12 -17.24 -3.36
CA LYS A 136 33.19 -17.91 -4.11
C LYS A 136 34.09 -16.87 -4.78
N LEU A 137 33.51 -15.87 -5.45
CA LEU A 137 34.28 -14.78 -6.07
C LEU A 137 35.08 -13.99 -5.02
N TYR A 138 34.41 -13.51 -3.96
CA TYR A 138 35.07 -12.76 -2.88
C TYR A 138 36.30 -13.53 -2.32
N ARG A 139 36.10 -14.79 -2.01
CA ARG A 139 37.18 -15.64 -1.48
C ARG A 139 38.35 -15.77 -2.47
N LEU A 140 38.05 -15.91 -3.75
CA LEU A 140 39.09 -15.98 -4.79
C LEU A 140 39.86 -14.66 -4.87
N LEU A 141 39.18 -13.51 -4.89
CA LEU A 141 39.80 -12.19 -4.94
C LEU A 141 40.72 -11.92 -3.74
N VAL A 142 40.25 -12.25 -2.53
CA VAL A 142 41.04 -12.09 -1.30
C VAL A 142 42.29 -13.03 -1.33
N LYS A 143 42.17 -14.21 -1.92
CA LYS A 143 43.33 -15.14 -2.03
C LYS A 143 44.34 -14.69 -3.10
N SER A 144 43.87 -14.04 -4.18
CA SER A 144 44.70 -13.73 -5.35
C SER A 144 45.31 -12.33 -5.32
N ALA A 145 44.75 -11.41 -4.55
CA ALA A 145 45.25 -10.05 -4.43
C ALA A 145 46.55 -9.96 -3.64
N ALA A 146 47.36 -8.98 -3.94
CA ALA A 146 48.62 -8.71 -3.21
C ALA A 146 48.30 -8.38 -1.73
N PRO A 147 49.02 -8.94 -0.75
CA PRO A 147 48.76 -8.73 0.67
C PRO A 147 48.76 -7.26 1.07
N GLU A 148 49.57 -6.45 0.48
CA GLU A 148 49.65 -5.01 0.70
C GLU A 148 48.43 -4.26 0.17
N ALA A 149 47.92 -4.67 -1.01
CA ALA A 149 46.68 -4.15 -1.58
C ALA A 149 45.49 -4.47 -0.67
N ILE A 150 45.40 -5.67 -0.11
CA ILE A 150 44.32 -6.06 0.83
C ILE A 150 44.41 -5.22 2.12
N ARG A 151 45.60 -5.07 2.70
CA ARG A 151 45.80 -4.29 3.92
C ARG A 151 45.40 -2.81 3.73
N SER A 152 45.90 -2.18 2.66
CA SER A 152 45.61 -0.78 2.36
C SER A 152 44.16 -0.54 2.03
N THR A 153 43.51 -1.41 1.25
CA THR A 153 42.07 -1.34 0.96
C THR A 153 41.22 -1.58 2.20
N GLY A 154 41.62 -2.53 3.06
CA GLY A 154 40.98 -2.80 4.34
C GLY A 154 41.02 -1.62 5.30
N ALA A 155 42.19 -0.92 5.41
CA ALA A 155 42.33 0.28 6.21
C ALA A 155 41.47 1.44 5.69
N TYR A 156 41.47 1.65 4.37
CA TYR A 156 40.61 2.64 3.70
C TYR A 156 39.13 2.36 3.93
N MET A 157 38.70 1.11 3.73
CA MET A 157 37.31 0.69 3.97
C MET A 157 36.91 0.90 5.43
N LYS A 158 37.79 0.59 6.41
CA LYS A 158 37.58 0.82 7.84
C LYS A 158 37.31 2.30 8.10
N SER A 159 38.09 3.20 7.53
CA SER A 159 37.92 4.65 7.69
C SER A 159 36.59 5.17 7.09
N GLU A 160 36.24 4.72 5.87
CA GLU A 160 34.99 5.09 5.21
C GLU A 160 33.73 4.56 5.95
N LEU A 161 33.82 3.35 6.49
CA LEU A 161 32.75 2.78 7.32
C LEU A 161 32.57 3.56 8.63
N CYS A 162 33.67 3.91 9.32
CA CYS A 162 33.64 4.73 10.53
C CYS A 162 33.04 6.11 10.27
N TYR A 163 33.46 6.78 9.21
CA TYR A 163 32.90 8.05 8.80
C TYR A 163 31.40 7.94 8.48
N SER A 164 31.01 6.89 7.78
CA SER A 164 29.60 6.65 7.44
C SER A 164 28.72 6.42 8.66
N LEU A 165 29.23 5.73 9.68
CA LEU A 165 28.53 5.52 10.94
C LEU A 165 28.31 6.83 11.69
N GLU A 166 29.30 7.67 11.79
CA GLU A 166 29.18 9.00 12.40
C GLU A 166 28.13 9.85 11.66
N MET A 167 28.17 9.89 10.33
CA MET A 167 27.19 10.64 9.54
C MET A 167 25.77 10.13 9.71
N LEU A 168 25.57 8.79 9.73
CA LEU A 168 24.25 8.20 9.93
C LEU A 168 23.70 8.48 11.33
N SER A 169 24.53 8.43 12.38
CA SER A 169 24.11 8.75 13.75
C SER A 169 23.69 10.20 13.93
N ILE A 170 24.44 11.15 13.30
CA ILE A 170 24.07 12.57 13.27
C ILE A 170 22.72 12.77 12.56
N TRP A 171 22.51 12.07 11.45
CA TRP A 171 21.22 12.16 10.74
C TRP A 171 20.06 11.64 11.55
N ILE A 172 20.23 10.53 12.28
CA ILE A 172 19.21 9.99 13.14
C ILE A 172 18.86 10.96 14.26
N ALA A 173 19.87 11.53 14.92
CA ALA A 173 19.66 12.52 15.99
C ALA A 173 18.97 13.79 15.47
N ALA A 174 19.35 14.28 14.28
CA ALA A 174 18.72 15.45 13.67
C ALA A 174 17.25 15.25 13.26
N GLU A 175 16.87 14.04 12.83
CA GLU A 175 15.48 13.73 12.46
C GLU A 175 14.52 13.77 13.66
N GLU A 176 15.01 13.58 14.87
CA GLU A 176 14.20 13.64 16.10
C GLU A 176 13.54 15.01 16.31
N LEU A 177 14.22 16.08 15.90
CA LEU A 177 13.75 17.46 16.06
C LEU A 177 12.68 17.84 15.00
N ASP A 178 12.29 16.94 14.12
CA ASP A 178 11.24 17.24 13.14
C ASP A 178 9.91 17.52 13.84
N PRO A 179 9.25 18.66 13.53
CA PRO A 179 8.00 19.04 14.17
C PRO A 179 6.89 18.00 14.09
N GLU A 180 6.88 17.16 13.04
CA GLU A 180 5.89 16.10 12.91
C GLU A 180 6.13 14.94 13.86
N LEU A 181 7.37 14.57 14.13
CA LEU A 181 7.69 13.55 15.13
C LEU A 181 7.44 14.06 16.54
N LEU A 182 7.80 15.31 16.85
CA LEU A 182 7.52 15.97 18.12
C LEU A 182 6.02 16.10 18.38
N ARG A 183 5.20 16.33 17.35
CA ARG A 183 3.74 16.34 17.47
C ARG A 183 3.20 14.96 17.88
N ILE A 184 3.75 13.88 17.34
CA ILE A 184 3.31 12.50 17.64
C ILE A 184 3.79 12.09 19.07
N ASP A 185 5.01 12.45 19.45
CA ASP A 185 5.58 12.13 20.76
C ASP A 185 6.38 13.31 21.32
N ARG A 186 5.72 14.15 22.13
CA ARG A 186 6.33 15.32 22.77
C ARG A 186 7.50 14.97 23.72
N ARG A 187 7.53 13.73 24.23
CA ARG A 187 8.59 13.28 25.13
C ARG A 187 9.97 13.24 24.46
N LEU A 188 10.02 13.27 23.13
CA LEU A 188 11.29 13.34 22.41
C LEU A 188 12.06 14.63 22.73
N SER A 189 11.36 15.73 23.07
CA SER A 189 12.00 17.00 23.44
C SER A 189 12.27 17.16 24.94
N GLU A 190 11.69 16.30 25.78
CA GLU A 190 11.71 16.46 27.24
C GLU A 190 12.74 15.57 27.93
N VAL A 191 13.19 14.50 27.32
CA VAL A 191 14.07 13.48 27.89
C VAL A 191 15.22 13.19 26.92
N ASP A 192 16.39 12.83 27.43
CA ASP A 192 17.51 12.31 26.64
C ASP A 192 17.02 11.11 25.81
N SER A 193 16.80 11.37 24.53
CA SER A 193 16.24 10.41 23.62
C SER A 193 17.27 9.34 23.24
N PRO A 194 16.82 8.10 22.98
CA PRO A 194 17.68 7.06 22.45
C PRO A 194 18.42 7.46 21.15
N PHE A 195 17.89 8.38 20.37
CA PHE A 195 18.52 8.83 19.12
C PHE A 195 19.73 9.73 19.38
N ILE A 196 19.64 10.63 20.38
CA ILE A 196 20.79 11.45 20.81
C ILE A 196 21.83 10.56 21.52
N ALA A 197 21.39 9.64 22.37
CA ALA A 197 22.28 8.68 23.02
C ALA A 197 23.03 7.84 21.97
N LEU A 198 22.35 7.40 20.89
CA LEU A 198 22.97 6.67 19.80
C LEU A 198 24.10 7.45 19.12
N GLN A 199 23.94 8.76 18.95
CA GLN A 199 24.98 9.61 18.34
C GLN A 199 26.23 9.67 19.23
N ARG A 200 26.06 9.89 20.55
CA ARG A 200 27.16 9.92 21.52
C ARG A 200 27.92 8.59 21.55
N GLU A 201 27.18 7.49 21.67
CA GLU A 201 27.76 6.14 21.69
C GLU A 201 28.43 5.75 20.38
N THR A 202 27.86 6.16 19.24
CA THR A 202 28.50 5.93 17.94
C THR A 202 29.83 6.64 17.85
N HIS A 203 29.93 7.87 18.34
CA HIS A 203 31.18 8.64 18.35
C HIS A 203 32.24 7.97 19.23
N GLN A 204 31.87 7.53 20.43
CA GLN A 204 32.78 6.80 21.34
C GLN A 204 33.25 5.48 20.73
N LEU A 205 32.30 4.69 20.18
CA LEU A 205 32.59 3.43 19.52
C LEU A 205 33.55 3.59 18.31
N VAL A 206 33.33 4.60 17.47
CA VAL A 206 34.18 4.88 16.31
C VAL A 206 35.58 5.28 16.77
N ASN A 207 35.73 6.09 17.80
CA ASN A 207 37.02 6.47 18.36
C ASN A 207 37.76 5.25 18.95
N ALA A 208 37.05 4.38 19.69
CA ALA A 208 37.60 3.13 20.18
C ALA A 208 38.06 2.18 19.05
N ILE A 209 37.27 2.10 17.94
CA ILE A 209 37.65 1.32 16.75
C ILE A 209 38.89 1.90 16.06
N LYS A 210 38.99 3.23 15.94
CA LYS A 210 40.14 3.89 15.32
C LYS A 210 41.43 3.66 16.12
N ASN A 211 41.33 3.66 17.45
CA ASN A 211 42.45 3.50 18.37
C ASN A 211 42.73 2.04 18.77
N ASP A 212 41.99 1.09 18.22
CA ASP A 212 42.03 -0.35 18.54
C ASP A 212 41.86 -0.64 20.06
N THR A 213 41.12 0.20 20.80
CA THR A 213 40.85 0.11 22.25
C THR A 213 39.43 -0.40 22.57
N LEU A 214 38.78 -1.06 21.64
CA LEU A 214 37.36 -1.46 21.71
C LEU A 214 37.10 -2.49 22.81
N ASP A 215 36.37 -2.11 23.90
CA ASP A 215 35.92 -3.00 24.96
C ASP A 215 34.65 -3.78 24.52
N PRO A 216 34.51 -5.05 24.92
CA PRO A 216 33.24 -5.80 24.76
C PRO A 216 32.03 -5.14 25.41
N LYS A 217 32.20 -4.38 26.48
CA LYS A 217 31.13 -3.64 27.17
C LYS A 217 30.57 -2.51 26.30
N ASP A 218 31.44 -1.74 25.62
CA ASP A 218 31.03 -0.64 24.73
C ASP A 218 30.19 -1.17 23.57
N ARG A 219 30.55 -2.34 23.06
CA ARG A 219 29.75 -3.02 22.05
C ARG A 219 28.36 -3.40 22.53
N ALA A 220 28.27 -4.02 23.71
CA ALA A 220 27.01 -4.46 24.28
C ALA A 220 26.07 -3.27 24.50
N HIS A 221 26.63 -2.18 25.03
CA HIS A 221 25.87 -0.94 25.25
C HIS A 221 25.34 -0.34 23.96
N PHE A 222 26.17 -0.26 22.93
CA PHE A 222 25.74 0.21 21.60
C PHE A 222 24.58 -0.62 21.03
N TRP A 223 24.62 -1.96 21.15
CA TRP A 223 23.52 -2.81 20.66
C TRP A 223 22.22 -2.58 21.42
N VAL A 224 22.29 -2.35 22.72
CA VAL A 224 21.10 -2.01 23.54
C VAL A 224 20.48 -0.69 23.05
N ILE A 225 21.28 0.33 22.78
CA ILE A 225 20.78 1.63 22.31
C ILE A 225 20.18 1.52 20.91
N ILE A 226 20.79 0.76 19.99
CA ILE A 226 20.19 0.50 18.67
C ILE A 226 18.82 -0.15 18.81
N GLU A 227 18.68 -1.13 19.71
CA GLU A 227 17.39 -1.78 19.94
C GLU A 227 16.37 -0.81 20.54
N GLN A 228 16.78 0.04 21.48
CA GLN A 228 15.93 1.10 22.02
C GLN A 228 15.46 2.09 20.93
N CYS A 229 16.34 2.50 20.01
CA CYS A 229 15.98 3.32 18.87
C CYS A 229 14.94 2.63 17.96
N GLN A 230 15.16 1.35 17.66
CA GLN A 230 14.20 0.57 16.85
C GLN A 230 12.84 0.42 17.56
N GLN A 231 12.83 0.23 18.86
CA GLN A 231 11.61 0.18 19.66
C GLN A 231 10.92 1.55 19.70
N GLN A 232 11.67 2.65 19.80
CA GLN A 232 11.11 4.00 19.77
C GLN A 232 10.46 4.31 18.42
N VAL A 233 11.08 3.97 17.29
CA VAL A 233 10.47 4.09 15.97
C VAL A 233 9.14 3.32 15.89
N LYS A 234 9.09 2.11 16.45
CA LYS A 234 7.85 1.30 16.50
C LYS A 234 6.78 1.96 17.37
N ARG A 235 7.16 2.53 18.52
CA ARG A 235 6.25 3.25 19.44
C ARG A 235 5.66 4.50 18.78
N ILE A 236 6.50 5.33 18.16
CA ILE A 236 6.06 6.54 17.46
C ILE A 236 5.10 6.15 16.33
N ARG A 237 5.44 5.11 15.54
CA ARG A 237 4.57 4.60 14.48
C ARG A 237 3.20 4.15 15.03
N ALA A 238 3.18 3.38 16.12
CA ALA A 238 1.94 2.92 16.72
C ALA A 238 1.09 4.06 17.28
N ARG A 239 1.69 5.07 17.91
CA ARG A 239 1.00 6.27 18.42
C ARG A 239 0.41 7.10 17.28
N GLY A 240 1.20 7.38 16.25
CA GLY A 240 0.73 8.15 15.09
C GLY A 240 -0.47 7.49 14.42
N ILE A 241 -0.47 6.16 14.33
CA ILE A 241 -1.57 5.42 13.71
C ILE A 241 -2.83 5.42 14.59
N ASN A 242 -2.68 5.23 15.91
CA ASN A 242 -3.82 4.96 16.79
C ASN A 242 -4.43 6.21 17.42
N GLN A 243 -3.72 7.32 17.53
CA GLN A 243 -4.12 8.45 18.37
C GLN A 243 -4.06 9.83 17.71
N MET A 244 -3.06 10.09 16.84
CA MET A 244 -2.72 11.46 16.38
C MET A 244 -2.92 11.70 14.89
N GLY A 245 -3.37 10.70 14.15
CA GLY A 245 -3.36 10.74 12.69
C GLY A 245 -1.93 10.78 12.12
N PHE A 246 -1.72 10.20 10.96
CA PHE A 246 -0.41 9.98 10.40
C PHE A 246 -0.24 10.68 9.05
N SER A 247 0.69 11.63 8.96
CA SER A 247 0.97 12.26 7.68
C SER A 247 1.81 11.34 6.79
N ALA A 248 1.68 11.51 5.47
CA ALA A 248 2.54 10.82 4.52
C ALA A 248 4.03 11.18 4.72
N HIS A 249 4.31 12.39 5.22
CA HIS A 249 5.65 12.85 5.56
C HIS A 249 6.20 12.10 6.77
N ALA A 250 5.49 12.08 7.91
CA ALA A 250 5.89 11.34 9.11
C ALA A 250 6.10 9.84 8.83
N SER A 251 5.22 9.24 8.00
CA SER A 251 5.36 7.85 7.57
C SER A 251 6.67 7.61 6.82
N ARG A 252 7.04 8.49 5.90
CA ARG A 252 8.32 8.40 5.15
C ARG A 252 9.53 8.61 6.05
N MET A 253 9.44 9.54 7.00
CA MET A 253 10.52 9.78 7.97
C MET A 253 10.79 8.55 8.83
N LEU A 254 9.75 7.95 9.41
CA LEU A 254 9.92 6.75 10.21
C LEU A 254 10.45 5.56 9.40
N GLU A 255 10.06 5.43 8.13
CA GLU A 255 10.62 4.42 7.25
C GLU A 255 12.10 4.71 6.94
N ARG A 256 12.45 5.99 6.75
CA ARG A 256 13.84 6.42 6.56
C ARG A 256 14.68 6.16 7.81
N LEU A 257 14.18 6.48 9.00
CA LEU A 257 14.85 6.18 10.26
C LEU A 257 15.09 4.66 10.43
N ASP A 258 14.10 3.84 10.14
CA ASP A 258 14.24 2.39 10.19
C ASP A 258 15.29 1.87 9.19
N GLN A 259 15.30 2.39 7.97
CA GLN A 259 16.31 2.06 6.95
C GLN A 259 17.72 2.52 7.37
N THR A 260 17.83 3.69 7.99
CA THR A 260 19.10 4.24 8.47
C THR A 260 19.64 3.42 9.64
N LEU A 261 18.80 3.07 10.62
CA LEU A 261 19.17 2.19 11.72
C LEU A 261 19.62 0.80 11.22
N ASN A 262 18.88 0.21 10.30
CA ASN A 262 19.27 -1.08 9.70
C ASN A 262 20.58 -1.00 8.91
N ARG A 263 20.86 0.14 8.27
CA ARG A 263 22.15 0.38 7.62
C ARG A 263 23.28 0.49 8.64
N MET A 264 23.10 1.22 9.75
CA MET A 264 24.09 1.28 10.83
C MET A 264 24.40 -0.10 11.40
N VAL A 265 23.36 -0.91 11.67
CA VAL A 265 23.53 -2.31 12.10
C VAL A 265 24.44 -3.08 11.16
N LEU A 266 24.21 -2.96 9.85
CA LEU A 266 25.00 -3.68 8.85
C LEU A 266 26.45 -3.20 8.79
N LEU A 267 26.68 -1.88 8.87
CA LEU A 267 28.04 -1.31 8.83
C LEU A 267 28.84 -1.70 10.07
N ILE A 268 28.20 -1.67 11.26
CA ILE A 268 28.86 -2.11 12.50
C ILE A 268 29.18 -3.60 12.48
N GLN A 269 28.28 -4.44 11.99
CA GLN A 269 28.56 -5.85 11.85
C GLN A 269 29.80 -6.12 10.99
N ILE A 270 30.06 -5.32 9.94
CA ILE A 270 31.26 -5.42 9.13
C ILE A 270 32.53 -5.05 9.93
N LEU A 271 32.43 -4.08 10.83
CA LEU A 271 33.58 -3.65 11.66
C LEU A 271 33.82 -4.56 12.87
N ASP A 272 32.76 -5.12 13.44
CA ASP A 272 32.77 -5.83 14.72
C ASP A 272 33.11 -7.32 14.61
N PHE A 273 32.76 -8.00 13.52
CA PHE A 273 32.99 -9.45 13.41
C PHE A 273 34.46 -9.81 13.36
N ARG A 274 34.90 -10.61 14.35
CA ARG A 274 36.25 -11.22 14.39
C ARG A 274 36.36 -12.40 13.43
N HIS A 275 35.26 -13.10 13.14
CA HIS A 275 35.25 -14.26 12.26
C HIS A 275 35.21 -13.86 10.79
N PRO A 276 36.19 -14.21 9.96
CA PRO A 276 36.31 -13.82 8.55
C PRO A 276 35.04 -14.17 7.72
N HIS A 277 34.45 -15.35 7.98
CA HIS A 277 33.26 -15.80 7.27
C HIS A 277 32.02 -14.94 7.54
N GLN A 278 31.82 -14.51 8.79
CA GLN A 278 30.68 -13.64 9.16
C GLN A 278 30.87 -12.24 8.58
N LYS A 279 32.08 -11.70 8.66
CA LYS A 279 32.47 -10.43 8.06
C LYS A 279 32.22 -10.43 6.54
N ALA A 280 32.69 -11.44 5.84
CA ALA A 280 32.48 -11.60 4.41
C ALA A 280 30.99 -11.65 4.04
N ARG A 281 30.17 -12.35 4.82
CA ARG A 281 28.72 -12.40 4.62
C ARG A 281 28.08 -11.02 4.74
N CYS A 282 28.47 -10.21 5.72
CA CYS A 282 27.95 -8.85 5.91
C CYS A 282 28.42 -7.92 4.78
N VAL A 283 29.67 -7.99 4.34
CA VAL A 283 30.18 -7.25 3.18
C VAL A 283 29.38 -7.59 1.91
N LEU A 284 29.13 -8.86 1.66
CA LEU A 284 28.35 -9.30 0.50
C LEU A 284 26.88 -8.90 0.58
N ASN A 285 26.29 -8.88 1.78
CA ASN A 285 24.94 -8.33 1.98
C ASN A 285 24.89 -6.85 1.64
N LEU A 286 25.85 -6.07 2.11
CA LEU A 286 25.96 -4.65 1.78
C LEU A 286 26.14 -4.46 0.27
N TRP A 287 27.07 -5.16 -0.34
CA TRP A 287 27.34 -5.13 -1.77
C TRP A 287 26.08 -5.38 -2.60
N ARG A 288 25.38 -6.47 -2.31
CA ARG A 288 24.12 -6.82 -3.00
C ARG A 288 23.05 -5.76 -2.82
N GLN A 289 22.90 -5.19 -1.61
CA GLN A 289 21.96 -4.10 -1.36
C GLN A 289 22.31 -2.86 -2.17
N LEU A 290 23.59 -2.51 -2.27
CA LEU A 290 24.06 -1.38 -3.08
C LEU A 290 23.76 -1.60 -4.56
N LEU A 291 24.12 -2.75 -5.13
CA LEU A 291 23.81 -3.09 -6.52
C LEU A 291 22.31 -2.98 -6.82
N ILE A 292 21.46 -3.60 -6.00
CA ILE A 292 19.99 -3.50 -6.19
C ILE A 292 19.53 -2.07 -6.09
N SER A 293 20.08 -1.28 -5.18
CA SER A 293 19.68 0.12 -4.98
C SER A 293 20.07 1.00 -6.17
N VAL A 294 21.20 0.75 -6.81
CA VAL A 294 21.62 1.41 -8.05
C VAL A 294 20.63 1.12 -9.18
N THR A 295 20.25 -0.15 -9.37
CA THR A 295 19.25 -0.50 -10.41
C THR A 295 17.89 0.16 -10.17
N GLU A 296 17.56 0.51 -8.92
CA GLU A 296 16.29 1.18 -8.55
C GLU A 296 16.41 2.71 -8.49
N ARG A 297 17.61 3.29 -8.65
CA ARG A 297 17.88 4.73 -8.44
C ARG A 297 16.93 5.63 -9.24
N ASN A 298 16.73 5.34 -10.53
CA ASN A 298 15.87 6.13 -11.42
C ASN A 298 14.50 5.48 -11.72
N SER A 299 14.15 4.39 -11.01
CA SER A 299 12.88 3.69 -11.22
C SER A 299 11.73 4.38 -10.49
N VAL A 300 10.81 5.01 -11.24
CA VAL A 300 9.56 5.57 -10.71
C VAL A 300 8.68 4.45 -10.14
N ARG A 301 8.65 3.27 -10.80
CA ARG A 301 7.88 2.11 -10.33
C ARG A 301 8.37 1.62 -8.96
N ALA A 302 9.68 1.68 -8.69
CA ALA A 302 10.24 1.26 -7.41
C ALA A 302 9.83 2.21 -6.28
N ILE A 303 9.90 3.53 -6.50
CA ILE A 303 9.47 4.51 -5.48
C ILE A 303 7.96 4.45 -5.24
N TYR A 304 7.16 4.37 -6.32
CA TYR A 304 5.72 4.22 -6.21
C TYR A 304 5.35 2.98 -5.37
N ARG A 305 5.96 1.82 -5.65
CA ARG A 305 5.71 0.58 -4.92
C ARG A 305 6.08 0.69 -3.43
N LYS A 306 7.20 1.34 -3.09
CA LYS A 306 7.64 1.54 -1.70
C LYS A 306 6.72 2.54 -0.98
N SER A 307 6.39 3.66 -1.62
CA SER A 307 5.58 4.73 -1.01
C SER A 307 4.11 4.37 -0.89
N THR A 308 3.53 3.66 -1.87
CA THR A 308 2.14 3.18 -1.78
C THR A 308 1.97 2.15 -0.68
N ARG A 309 2.99 1.35 -0.39
CA ARG A 309 2.95 0.41 0.74
C ARG A 309 2.76 1.14 2.07
N THR A 310 3.57 2.16 2.34
CA THR A 310 3.53 2.93 3.59
C THR A 310 2.23 3.71 3.72
N PHE A 311 1.78 4.32 2.62
CA PHE A 311 0.50 5.05 2.56
C PHE A 311 -0.69 4.09 2.74
N ALA A 312 -0.70 2.95 2.06
CA ALA A 312 -1.75 1.96 2.20
C ALA A 312 -1.81 1.38 3.62
N GLN A 313 -0.68 1.24 4.32
CA GLN A 313 -0.66 0.85 5.72
C GLN A 313 -1.36 1.90 6.60
N SER A 314 -1.08 3.19 6.44
CA SER A 314 -1.71 4.24 7.26
C SER A 314 -3.22 4.32 7.03
N VAL A 315 -3.66 4.23 5.77
CA VAL A 315 -5.09 4.27 5.40
C VAL A 315 -5.85 3.02 5.86
N THR A 316 -5.22 1.83 5.79
CA THR A 316 -5.91 0.57 6.13
C THR A 316 -5.93 0.26 7.63
N GLN A 317 -5.00 0.82 8.42
CA GLN A 317 -4.96 0.58 9.87
C GLN A 317 -6.07 1.33 10.61
N ASN A 318 -6.34 2.58 10.27
CA ASN A 318 -7.45 3.34 10.86
C ASN A 318 -8.82 2.70 10.55
N LYS A 319 -8.96 2.07 9.38
CA LYS A 319 -10.20 1.37 8.99
C LYS A 319 -10.43 0.02 9.67
N SER A 320 -9.41 -0.62 10.19
CA SER A 320 -9.55 -1.94 10.85
C SER A 320 -10.53 -1.86 12.04
N ASN A 321 -10.50 -0.77 12.78
CA ASN A 321 -11.36 -0.56 13.95
C ASN A 321 -12.84 -0.31 13.57
N HIS A 322 -13.10 0.35 12.44
CA HIS A 322 -14.46 0.60 11.95
C HIS A 322 -15.05 -0.59 11.18
N GLY A 323 -14.22 -1.43 10.55
CA GLY A 323 -14.66 -2.57 9.74
C GLY A 323 -15.26 -3.74 10.54
N GLU A 324 -14.99 -3.85 11.83
CA GLU A 324 -15.54 -4.93 12.67
C GLU A 324 -17.07 -4.86 12.84
N HIS A 325 -17.66 -3.68 12.82
CA HIS A 325 -19.09 -3.47 12.99
C HIS A 325 -19.94 -3.94 11.80
N TYR A 326 -19.31 -4.22 10.64
CA TYR A 326 -20.02 -4.61 9.41
C TYR A 326 -20.05 -6.11 9.14
N ILE A 327 -19.44 -6.93 9.99
CA ILE A 327 -19.49 -8.39 9.89
C ILE A 327 -20.50 -8.91 10.92
N ALA A 328 -21.68 -9.31 10.46
CA ALA A 328 -22.70 -9.89 11.32
C ALA A 328 -22.24 -11.22 11.89
N LYS A 329 -22.33 -11.38 13.20
CA LYS A 329 -21.99 -12.60 13.94
C LYS A 329 -23.23 -13.31 14.47
N THR A 330 -24.29 -12.58 14.80
CA THR A 330 -25.53 -13.10 15.37
C THR A 330 -26.71 -12.84 14.45
N LYS A 331 -27.82 -13.57 14.63
CA LYS A 331 -29.07 -13.33 13.88
C LYS A 331 -29.53 -11.86 14.03
N ASN A 332 -29.43 -11.32 15.22
CA ASN A 332 -29.83 -9.93 15.49
C ASN A 332 -29.01 -8.92 14.69
N ASP A 333 -27.70 -9.18 14.46
CA ASP A 333 -26.85 -8.32 13.64
C ASP A 333 -27.31 -8.32 12.18
N TYR A 334 -27.73 -9.50 11.65
CA TYR A 334 -28.29 -9.57 10.29
C TYR A 334 -29.56 -8.77 10.14
N PHE A 335 -30.49 -8.84 11.11
CA PHE A 335 -31.72 -8.02 11.08
C PHE A 335 -31.43 -6.53 11.23
N LYS A 336 -30.43 -6.13 12.02
CA LYS A 336 -29.96 -4.73 12.07
C LYS A 336 -29.44 -4.26 10.71
N ILE A 337 -28.61 -5.07 10.04
CA ILE A 337 -28.11 -4.77 8.70
C ILE A 337 -29.26 -4.67 7.70
N LEU A 338 -30.20 -5.62 7.72
CA LEU A 338 -31.36 -5.61 6.84
C LEU A 338 -32.19 -4.33 7.03
N ARG A 339 -32.54 -3.99 8.28
CA ARG A 339 -33.29 -2.76 8.61
C ARG A 339 -32.56 -1.49 8.16
N GLY A 340 -31.26 -1.40 8.43
CA GLY A 340 -30.43 -0.28 7.96
C GLY A 340 -30.37 -0.19 6.44
N ALA A 341 -30.31 -1.34 5.77
CA ALA A 341 -30.34 -1.41 4.31
C ALA A 341 -31.69 -1.00 3.73
N CYS A 342 -32.80 -1.41 4.35
CA CYS A 342 -34.13 -0.94 3.94
C CYS A 342 -34.24 0.60 4.04
N GLY A 343 -33.76 1.20 5.13
CA GLY A 343 -33.74 2.65 5.26
C GLY A 343 -32.93 3.37 4.16
N ALA A 344 -31.77 2.81 3.79
CA ALA A 344 -30.98 3.33 2.67
C ALA A 344 -31.72 3.16 1.34
N GLY A 345 -32.41 2.03 1.11
CA GLY A 345 -33.21 1.77 -0.09
C GLY A 345 -34.31 2.82 -0.29
N VAL A 346 -34.97 3.22 0.80
CA VAL A 346 -35.99 4.32 0.77
C VAL A 346 -35.37 5.62 0.25
N ILE A 347 -34.26 6.05 0.83
CA ILE A 347 -33.59 7.28 0.42
C ILE A 347 -33.11 7.19 -1.04
N ILE A 348 -32.53 6.07 -1.45
CA ILE A 348 -32.00 5.89 -2.81
C ILE A 348 -33.14 5.93 -3.83
N ALA A 349 -34.33 5.39 -3.53
CA ALA A 349 -35.48 5.48 -4.41
C ALA A 349 -35.93 6.94 -4.65
N LEU A 350 -35.91 7.76 -3.61
CA LEU A 350 -36.20 9.20 -3.73
C LEU A 350 -35.10 9.93 -4.52
N LEU A 351 -33.82 9.61 -4.28
CA LEU A 351 -32.73 10.20 -5.05
C LEU A 351 -32.77 9.81 -6.54
N ALA A 352 -33.21 8.60 -6.84
CA ALA A 352 -33.43 8.15 -8.22
C ALA A 352 -34.55 8.94 -8.89
N TRP A 353 -35.65 9.18 -8.18
CA TRP A 353 -36.75 10.02 -8.67
C TRP A 353 -36.31 11.48 -8.92
N VAL A 354 -35.60 12.09 -7.98
CA VAL A 354 -35.03 13.44 -8.14
C VAL A 354 -34.05 13.50 -9.32
N LYS A 355 -33.23 12.48 -9.52
CA LYS A 355 -32.34 12.41 -10.71
C LYS A 355 -33.14 12.43 -12.00
N MET A 356 -34.17 11.60 -12.12
CA MET A 356 -35.03 11.55 -13.31
C MET A 356 -35.69 12.91 -13.57
N TYR A 357 -36.12 13.60 -12.51
CA TYR A 357 -36.64 14.95 -12.61
C TYR A 357 -35.60 15.97 -13.10
N ILE A 358 -34.36 15.92 -12.58
CA ILE A 358 -33.26 16.78 -13.04
C ILE A 358 -33.01 16.56 -14.55
N GLU A 359 -33.06 15.34 -15.02
CA GLU A 359 -32.89 15.02 -16.45
C GLU A 359 -33.99 15.63 -17.35
N THR A 360 -35.19 15.84 -16.85
CA THR A 360 -36.25 16.53 -17.61
C THR A 360 -36.02 18.04 -17.76
N LEU A 361 -35.14 18.64 -16.98
CA LEU A 361 -34.85 20.09 -17.01
C LEU A 361 -33.98 20.51 -18.20
N GLN A 362 -33.51 19.57 -19.02
CA GLN A 362 -32.69 19.82 -20.23
C GLN A 362 -31.54 20.80 -19.99
N LEU A 363 -30.83 20.65 -18.89
CA LEU A 363 -29.69 21.50 -18.50
C LEU A 363 -28.43 21.18 -19.35
N SER A 364 -27.51 22.13 -19.34
CA SER A 364 -26.17 21.83 -19.92
C SER A 364 -25.54 20.61 -19.26
N PRO A 365 -24.73 19.81 -19.99
CA PRO A 365 -24.14 18.59 -19.44
C PRO A 365 -23.41 18.76 -18.11
N LEU A 366 -22.70 19.88 -17.92
CA LEU A 366 -22.03 20.20 -16.66
C LEU A 366 -23.02 20.47 -15.54
N ASN A 367 -24.04 21.33 -15.78
CA ASN A 367 -25.02 21.68 -14.76
C ASN A 367 -25.84 20.47 -14.33
N ASN A 368 -26.22 19.61 -15.28
CA ASN A 368 -26.90 18.34 -15.00
C ASN A 368 -26.02 17.46 -14.08
N ALA A 369 -24.76 17.26 -14.46
CA ALA A 369 -23.80 16.45 -13.67
C ALA A 369 -23.59 17.03 -12.25
N LEU A 370 -23.48 18.35 -12.11
CA LEU A 370 -23.33 19.02 -10.81
C LEU A 370 -24.56 18.82 -9.92
N LEU A 371 -25.77 18.99 -10.45
CA LEU A 371 -27.01 18.77 -9.68
C LEU A 371 -27.19 17.31 -9.28
N VAL A 372 -26.93 16.38 -10.20
CA VAL A 372 -26.97 14.93 -9.90
C VAL A 372 -25.92 14.58 -8.86
N SER A 373 -24.71 15.14 -8.95
CA SER A 373 -23.64 14.94 -7.97
C SER A 373 -24.02 15.45 -6.58
N LEU A 374 -24.65 16.61 -6.52
CA LEU A 374 -25.14 17.20 -5.27
C LEU A 374 -26.27 16.34 -4.67
N ASN A 375 -27.24 15.93 -5.48
CA ASN A 375 -28.31 15.03 -5.08
C ASN A 375 -27.77 13.74 -4.46
N TYR A 376 -26.86 13.08 -5.14
CA TYR A 376 -26.25 11.85 -4.65
C TYR A 376 -25.34 12.07 -3.44
N GLY A 377 -24.52 13.12 -3.47
CA GLY A 377 -23.60 13.45 -2.39
C GLY A 377 -24.31 13.72 -1.07
N VAL A 378 -25.30 14.60 -1.10
CA VAL A 378 -26.13 14.93 0.07
C VAL A 378 -26.95 13.72 0.51
N GLY A 379 -27.56 13.00 -0.43
CA GLY A 379 -28.34 11.81 -0.13
C GLY A 379 -27.51 10.71 0.57
N PHE A 380 -26.29 10.43 0.12
CA PHE A 380 -25.43 9.46 0.79
C PHE A 380 -24.90 9.95 2.14
N MET A 381 -24.70 11.25 2.32
CA MET A 381 -24.44 11.82 3.66
C MET A 381 -25.62 11.59 4.60
N LEU A 382 -26.86 11.83 4.11
CA LEU A 382 -28.07 11.61 4.88
C LEU A 382 -28.25 10.14 5.27
N VAL A 383 -27.97 9.20 4.36
CA VAL A 383 -27.95 7.75 4.65
C VAL A 383 -27.01 7.45 5.82
N HIS A 384 -25.82 8.08 5.84
CA HIS A 384 -24.87 7.88 6.94
C HIS A 384 -25.35 8.51 8.26
N ILE A 385 -25.87 9.75 8.22
CA ILE A 385 -26.37 10.48 9.41
C ILE A 385 -27.52 9.71 10.09
N LEU A 386 -28.37 9.06 9.30
CA LEU A 386 -29.47 8.23 9.79
C LEU A 386 -29.06 6.81 10.19
N HIS A 387 -27.74 6.52 10.17
CA HIS A 387 -27.17 5.20 10.46
C HIS A 387 -27.71 4.08 9.56
N PHE A 388 -28.08 4.40 8.32
CA PHE A 388 -28.49 3.44 7.32
C PHE A 388 -27.29 2.87 6.56
N THR A 389 -27.50 1.76 5.86
CA THR A 389 -26.44 0.95 5.28
C THR A 389 -26.56 0.81 3.77
N ILE A 390 -25.54 1.27 3.02
CA ILE A 390 -25.42 1.00 1.59
C ILE A 390 -24.68 -0.33 1.42
N ALA A 391 -25.35 -1.32 0.80
CA ALA A 391 -24.89 -2.69 0.71
C ALA A 391 -23.47 -2.84 0.14
N THR A 392 -23.21 -2.28 -1.02
CA THR A 392 -21.96 -2.51 -1.78
C THR A 392 -20.75 -1.71 -1.27
N LYS A 393 -20.96 -0.76 -0.34
CA LYS A 393 -19.89 0.07 0.23
C LYS A 393 -19.14 -0.62 1.39
N GLN A 394 -19.81 -1.46 2.15
CA GLN A 394 -19.25 -2.16 3.31
C GLN A 394 -18.04 -3.06 3.00
N PRO A 395 -17.97 -3.77 1.85
CA PRO A 395 -16.87 -4.67 1.56
C PRO A 395 -15.51 -3.99 1.46
N ALA A 396 -15.45 -2.76 0.92
CA ALA A 396 -14.22 -2.00 0.86
C ALA A 396 -13.65 -1.69 2.27
N MET A 397 -14.53 -1.55 3.27
CA MET A 397 -14.14 -1.32 4.67
C MET A 397 -13.76 -2.64 5.37
N THR A 398 -14.45 -3.74 5.06
CA THR A 398 -14.15 -5.06 5.64
C THR A 398 -12.88 -5.69 5.08
N ALA A 399 -12.44 -5.33 3.87
CA ALA A 399 -11.21 -5.83 3.27
C ALA A 399 -9.95 -5.44 4.08
N ALA A 400 -9.93 -4.26 4.70
CA ALA A 400 -8.84 -3.83 5.58
C ALA A 400 -8.78 -4.68 6.85
N ASN A 401 -9.93 -5.00 7.44
CA ASN A 401 -10.06 -5.90 8.59
C ASN A 401 -9.68 -7.33 8.21
N PHE A 402 -10.10 -7.79 7.03
CA PHE A 402 -9.72 -9.09 6.50
C PHE A 402 -8.20 -9.24 6.37
N ALA A 403 -7.52 -8.23 5.82
CA ALA A 403 -6.07 -8.22 5.72
C ALA A 403 -5.37 -8.16 7.09
N ALA A 404 -6.01 -7.57 8.12
CA ALA A 404 -5.51 -7.59 9.50
C ALA A 404 -5.52 -8.99 10.12
N HIS A 405 -6.51 -9.82 9.76
CA HIS A 405 -6.64 -11.19 10.25
C HIS A 405 -5.80 -12.22 9.46
N VAL A 406 -5.14 -11.79 8.37
CA VAL A 406 -4.15 -12.59 7.65
C VAL A 406 -2.86 -12.64 8.48
N GLU A 407 -2.86 -13.46 9.56
CA GLU A 407 -1.65 -13.70 10.35
C GLU A 407 -0.63 -14.49 9.52
N LYS A 408 0.56 -13.91 9.32
CA LYS A 408 1.72 -14.65 8.86
C LYS A 408 2.11 -15.68 9.92
N ASN A 409 1.96 -16.96 9.62
CA ASN A 409 2.72 -17.99 10.35
C ASN A 409 4.23 -17.73 10.11
N LYS A 410 5.09 -18.16 11.05
CA LYS A 410 6.57 -18.12 10.91
C LYS A 410 7.09 -18.70 9.58
N GLN A 411 6.27 -19.46 8.84
CA GLN A 411 6.53 -20.04 7.52
C GLN A 411 5.84 -19.32 6.36
N GLY A 412 5.20 -18.16 6.56
CA GLY A 412 4.54 -17.39 5.48
C GLY A 412 3.22 -17.95 4.96
N ARG A 413 2.72 -19.08 5.48
CA ARG A 413 1.44 -19.70 5.08
C ARG A 413 0.28 -19.10 5.88
N THR A 414 -0.75 -18.67 5.19
CA THR A 414 -1.99 -18.13 5.73
C THR A 414 -2.88 -19.27 6.25
N ARG A 415 -3.58 -19.07 7.37
CA ARG A 415 -4.62 -20.01 7.82
C ARG A 415 -5.85 -19.91 6.91
N SER A 416 -5.83 -20.60 5.77
CA SER A 416 -6.85 -20.57 4.71
C SER A 416 -8.28 -20.84 5.20
N LYS A 417 -8.45 -21.69 6.23
CA LYS A 417 -9.76 -21.98 6.84
C LYS A 417 -10.37 -20.75 7.56
N LYS A 418 -9.57 -19.95 8.29
CA LYS A 418 -10.06 -18.74 8.98
C LYS A 418 -10.46 -17.68 7.96
N LEU A 419 -9.67 -17.53 6.90
CA LEU A 419 -9.96 -16.66 5.78
C LEU A 419 -11.23 -17.06 5.02
N ALA A 420 -11.40 -18.34 4.71
CA ALA A 420 -12.59 -18.85 4.06
C ALA A 420 -13.85 -18.53 4.87
N ARG A 421 -13.79 -18.73 6.19
CA ARG A 421 -14.92 -18.42 7.10
C ARG A 421 -15.24 -16.91 7.12
N LEU A 422 -14.22 -16.05 7.13
CA LEU A 422 -14.41 -14.59 7.05
C LEU A 422 -15.06 -14.18 5.73
N LEU A 423 -14.59 -14.73 4.59
CA LEU A 423 -15.19 -14.47 3.27
C LEU A 423 -16.66 -14.84 3.21
N ILE A 424 -17.01 -16.01 3.75
CA ILE A 424 -18.42 -16.47 3.81
C ILE A 424 -19.25 -15.54 4.70
N ASN A 425 -18.74 -15.11 5.85
CA ASN A 425 -19.45 -14.19 6.73
C ASN A 425 -19.66 -12.80 6.09
N VAL A 426 -18.64 -12.27 5.39
CA VAL A 426 -18.76 -11.02 4.63
C VAL A 426 -19.82 -11.17 3.53
N ASN A 427 -19.72 -12.23 2.72
CA ASN A 427 -20.68 -12.49 1.65
C ASN A 427 -22.11 -12.55 2.17
N ARG A 428 -22.35 -13.28 3.26
CA ARG A 428 -23.67 -13.41 3.89
C ARG A 428 -24.21 -12.06 4.41
N SER A 429 -23.38 -11.27 5.08
CA SER A 429 -23.76 -9.94 5.54
C SER A 429 -24.15 -9.03 4.37
N GLN A 430 -23.41 -9.11 3.26
CA GLN A 430 -23.70 -8.35 2.05
C GLN A 430 -24.97 -8.81 1.36
N TRP A 431 -25.26 -10.11 1.35
CA TRP A 431 -26.49 -10.63 0.80
C TRP A 431 -27.73 -10.03 1.48
N PHE A 432 -27.77 -10.01 2.82
CA PHE A 432 -28.86 -9.33 3.58
C PHE A 432 -28.94 -7.84 3.27
N ALA A 433 -27.82 -7.16 3.16
CA ALA A 433 -27.81 -5.72 2.85
C ALA A 433 -28.28 -5.44 1.42
N VAL A 434 -27.87 -6.23 0.42
CA VAL A 434 -28.33 -6.09 -0.97
C VAL A 434 -29.83 -6.30 -1.08
N TRP A 435 -30.37 -7.35 -0.50
CA TRP A 435 -31.81 -7.62 -0.51
C TRP A 435 -32.60 -6.52 0.20
N GLY A 436 -32.12 -6.01 1.35
CA GLY A 436 -32.78 -4.89 2.03
C GLY A 436 -32.82 -3.64 1.18
N ASN A 437 -31.71 -3.28 0.54
CA ASN A 437 -31.67 -2.12 -0.36
C ASN A 437 -32.59 -2.29 -1.58
N ILE A 438 -32.54 -3.41 -2.28
CA ILE A 438 -33.34 -3.68 -3.48
C ILE A 438 -34.83 -3.68 -3.14
N THR A 439 -35.25 -4.45 -2.13
CA THR A 439 -36.66 -4.61 -1.78
C THR A 439 -37.27 -3.26 -1.38
N ALA A 440 -36.61 -2.51 -0.49
CA ALA A 440 -37.11 -1.22 -0.06
C ALA A 440 -37.12 -0.19 -1.21
N ALA A 441 -36.09 -0.21 -2.07
CA ALA A 441 -36.02 0.68 -3.21
C ALA A 441 -37.16 0.40 -4.22
N ILE A 442 -37.44 -0.87 -4.52
CA ILE A 442 -38.56 -1.24 -5.39
C ILE A 442 -39.88 -0.82 -4.79
N ILE A 443 -40.15 -1.16 -3.53
CA ILE A 443 -41.41 -0.84 -2.88
C ILE A 443 -41.67 0.69 -2.90
N VAL A 444 -40.68 1.49 -2.52
CA VAL A 444 -40.81 2.96 -2.49
C VAL A 444 -40.99 3.53 -3.90
N SER A 445 -40.22 3.01 -4.90
CA SER A 445 -40.40 3.45 -6.28
C SER A 445 -41.80 3.15 -6.84
N VAL A 446 -42.34 1.97 -6.49
CA VAL A 446 -43.76 1.62 -6.82
C VAL A 446 -44.73 2.58 -6.15
N LEU A 447 -44.57 2.81 -4.86
CA LEU A 447 -45.47 3.73 -4.11
C LEU A 447 -45.41 5.17 -4.65
N VAL A 448 -44.19 5.68 -4.95
CA VAL A 448 -44.02 7.01 -5.56
C VAL A 448 -44.67 7.06 -6.94
N SER A 449 -44.49 6.02 -7.77
CA SER A 449 -45.10 5.94 -9.11
C SER A 449 -46.61 5.96 -9.04
N LEU A 450 -47.21 5.16 -8.16
CA LEU A 450 -48.67 5.10 -7.98
C LEU A 450 -49.22 6.43 -7.46
N LEU A 451 -48.55 7.03 -6.48
CA LEU A 451 -48.93 8.34 -5.93
C LEU A 451 -48.86 9.44 -7.00
N PHE A 452 -47.78 9.47 -7.77
CA PHE A 452 -47.59 10.44 -8.84
C PHE A 452 -48.65 10.27 -9.93
N SER A 453 -48.91 9.05 -10.37
CA SER A 453 -49.94 8.76 -11.35
C SER A 453 -51.35 9.14 -10.85
N HIS A 454 -51.62 8.91 -9.56
CA HIS A 454 -52.89 9.30 -8.95
C HIS A 454 -53.08 10.85 -8.87
N LEU A 455 -51.99 11.57 -8.53
CA LEU A 455 -52.06 13.04 -8.38
C LEU A 455 -52.06 13.80 -9.70
N TYR A 456 -51.31 13.33 -10.71
CA TYR A 456 -51.07 14.03 -11.97
C TYR A 456 -51.76 13.40 -13.17
N GLY A 457 -52.37 12.21 -13.05
CA GLY A 457 -53.04 11.50 -14.12
C GLY A 457 -52.13 10.89 -15.19
N ASN A 458 -50.81 11.04 -15.05
CA ASN A 458 -49.81 10.56 -15.99
C ASN A 458 -48.79 9.66 -15.29
N PRO A 459 -48.17 8.69 -16.00
CA PRO A 459 -47.11 7.90 -15.43
C PRO A 459 -45.84 8.75 -15.16
N VAL A 460 -44.97 8.32 -14.25
CA VAL A 460 -43.72 9.01 -13.89
C VAL A 460 -42.77 9.10 -15.07
N LEU A 461 -42.73 8.07 -15.93
CA LEU A 461 -41.88 7.99 -17.11
C LEU A 461 -42.73 7.87 -18.37
N ASN A 462 -42.31 8.55 -19.42
CA ASN A 462 -42.88 8.36 -20.75
C ASN A 462 -42.32 7.09 -21.43
N SER A 463 -42.88 6.65 -22.56
CA SER A 463 -42.48 5.39 -23.22
C SER A 463 -41.03 5.38 -23.68
N GLU A 464 -40.48 6.52 -24.10
CA GLU A 464 -39.07 6.65 -24.47
C GLU A 464 -38.12 6.47 -23.26
N GLN A 465 -38.45 7.10 -22.14
CA GLN A 465 -37.70 6.96 -20.88
C GLN A 465 -37.77 5.52 -20.33
N VAL A 466 -38.92 4.85 -20.45
CA VAL A 466 -39.10 3.46 -20.06
C VAL A 466 -38.17 2.56 -20.91
N ALA A 467 -38.18 2.75 -22.23
CA ALA A 467 -37.31 2.01 -23.13
C ALA A 467 -35.83 2.23 -22.79
N TYR A 468 -35.44 3.48 -22.54
CA TYR A 468 -34.07 3.82 -22.12
C TYR A 468 -33.69 3.14 -20.80
N GLN A 469 -34.51 3.24 -19.74
CA GLN A 469 -34.18 2.65 -18.43
C GLN A 469 -34.12 1.13 -18.47
N THR A 470 -34.99 0.49 -19.26
CA THR A 470 -34.97 -0.97 -19.44
C THR A 470 -33.75 -1.44 -20.21
N ALA A 471 -33.40 -0.75 -21.32
CA ALA A 471 -32.21 -1.04 -22.10
C ALA A 471 -30.91 -0.83 -21.27
N ALA A 472 -30.89 0.20 -20.42
CA ALA A 472 -29.73 0.60 -19.63
C ALA A 472 -29.29 -0.42 -18.57
N ILE A 473 -30.18 -1.27 -18.09
CA ILE A 473 -29.85 -2.36 -17.16
C ILE A 473 -29.43 -3.67 -17.88
N HIS A 474 -29.62 -3.74 -19.20
CA HIS A 474 -29.30 -4.92 -19.97
C HIS A 474 -27.77 -5.12 -20.01
N PRO A 475 -27.25 -6.36 -19.75
CA PRO A 475 -25.81 -6.60 -19.62
C PRO A 475 -25.03 -6.31 -20.89
N ILE A 476 -25.56 -6.64 -22.08
CA ILE A 476 -24.86 -6.49 -23.35
C ILE A 476 -25.25 -5.17 -24.03
N HIS A 477 -26.53 -4.96 -24.31
CA HIS A 477 -26.99 -3.78 -25.05
C HIS A 477 -26.80 -2.47 -24.27
N GLY A 478 -26.98 -2.49 -22.95
CA GLY A 478 -26.78 -1.34 -22.06
C GLY A 478 -25.39 -1.28 -21.43
N LEU A 479 -24.46 -2.19 -21.75
CA LEU A 479 -23.13 -2.32 -21.12
C LEU A 479 -23.19 -2.29 -19.58
N ALA A 480 -24.29 -2.76 -18.99
CA ALA A 480 -24.53 -2.64 -17.55
C ALA A 480 -23.45 -3.29 -16.71
N TRP A 481 -22.80 -4.37 -17.18
CA TRP A 481 -21.69 -5.02 -16.50
C TRP A 481 -20.45 -4.12 -16.39
N LEU A 482 -20.13 -3.36 -17.48
CA LEU A 482 -18.99 -2.43 -17.50
C LEU A 482 -19.24 -1.24 -16.57
N TYR A 483 -20.43 -0.65 -16.67
CA TYR A 483 -20.84 0.48 -15.83
C TYR A 483 -20.98 0.10 -14.36
N ALA A 484 -21.38 -1.13 -14.08
CA ALA A 484 -21.33 -1.69 -12.72
C ALA A 484 -19.89 -1.84 -12.19
N ALA A 485 -18.96 -2.24 -13.06
CA ALA A 485 -17.54 -2.31 -12.69
C ALA A 485 -16.98 -0.91 -12.38
N ILE A 486 -17.31 0.12 -13.16
CA ILE A 486 -16.92 1.52 -12.89
C ILE A 486 -17.47 1.97 -11.53
N ALA A 487 -18.76 1.72 -11.24
CA ALA A 487 -19.32 2.01 -9.93
C ALA A 487 -18.60 1.26 -8.79
N GLY A 488 -18.18 0.02 -9.03
CA GLY A 488 -17.34 -0.76 -8.11
C GLY A 488 -15.98 -0.11 -7.82
N VAL A 489 -15.33 0.48 -8.83
CA VAL A 489 -14.09 1.27 -8.67
C VAL A 489 -14.36 2.51 -7.81
N TRP A 490 -15.45 3.24 -8.05
CA TRP A 490 -15.80 4.41 -7.24
C TRP A 490 -16.11 4.04 -5.78
N LEU A 491 -16.80 2.93 -5.55
CA LEU A 491 -17.02 2.38 -4.20
C LEU A 491 -15.69 2.11 -3.48
N PHE A 492 -14.72 1.49 -4.15
CA PHE A 492 -13.39 1.26 -3.63
C PHE A 492 -12.66 2.58 -3.32
N LEU A 493 -12.65 3.53 -4.27
CA LEU A 493 -11.98 4.82 -4.09
C LEU A 493 -12.61 5.64 -2.97
N SER A 494 -13.95 5.68 -2.88
CA SER A 494 -14.65 6.36 -1.76
C SER A 494 -14.23 5.80 -0.41
N GLY A 495 -14.01 4.48 -0.37
CA GLY A 495 -13.45 3.81 0.78
C GLY A 495 -12.05 4.32 1.15
N ILE A 496 -11.12 4.46 0.20
CA ILE A 496 -9.78 5.03 0.44
C ILE A 496 -9.90 6.48 0.91
N ILE A 497 -10.71 7.29 0.23
CA ILE A 497 -10.93 8.71 0.56
C ILE A 497 -11.46 8.85 2.00
N THR A 498 -12.44 8.03 2.40
CA THR A 498 -12.89 7.97 3.79
C THR A 498 -11.74 7.82 4.77
N GLY A 499 -10.84 6.82 4.54
CA GLY A 499 -9.70 6.60 5.44
C GLY A 499 -8.66 7.73 5.42
N ILE A 500 -8.49 8.42 4.29
CA ILE A 500 -7.63 9.59 4.19
C ILE A 500 -8.22 10.74 5.00
N LEU A 501 -9.53 10.98 4.89
CA LEU A 501 -10.22 12.05 5.60
C LEU A 501 -10.26 11.79 7.12
N ASP A 502 -10.53 10.55 7.58
CA ASP A 502 -10.46 10.19 8.99
C ASP A 502 -9.05 10.47 9.55
N ASN A 503 -8.02 9.96 8.88
CA ASN A 503 -6.65 10.24 9.27
C ASN A 503 -6.31 11.74 9.24
N ARG A 504 -6.91 12.51 8.31
CA ARG A 504 -6.74 13.95 8.25
C ARG A 504 -7.42 14.67 9.39
N ALA A 505 -8.60 14.21 9.80
CA ALA A 505 -9.32 14.77 10.97
C ALA A 505 -8.50 14.66 12.25
N ASP A 506 -7.91 13.47 12.49
CA ASP A 506 -7.02 13.24 13.63
C ASP A 506 -5.75 14.11 13.52
N TYR A 507 -5.14 14.15 12.33
CA TYR A 507 -3.92 14.91 12.08
C TYR A 507 -4.06 16.40 12.37
N ILE A 508 -5.18 17.01 11.97
CA ILE A 508 -5.41 18.46 12.18
C ILE A 508 -6.07 18.77 13.53
N GLU A 509 -6.30 17.78 14.39
CA GLU A 509 -7.02 17.94 15.66
C GLU A 509 -8.38 18.64 15.42
N LEU A 510 -9.15 18.10 14.46
CA LEU A 510 -10.36 18.74 13.92
C LEU A 510 -11.35 19.12 15.02
N LYS A 511 -11.51 18.28 16.04
CA LYS A 511 -12.40 18.55 17.18
C LYS A 511 -12.08 19.88 17.85
N ASP A 512 -10.82 20.08 18.21
CA ASP A 512 -10.38 21.26 18.99
C ASP A 512 -10.41 22.52 18.13
N ARG A 513 -10.09 22.38 16.84
CA ARG A 513 -10.24 23.47 15.85
C ARG A 513 -11.69 23.91 15.69
N LEU A 514 -12.64 22.98 15.65
CA LEU A 514 -14.07 23.29 15.55
C LEU A 514 -14.59 23.96 16.83
N ILE A 515 -14.17 23.50 18.00
CA ILE A 515 -14.53 24.12 19.28
C ILE A 515 -14.07 25.58 19.34
N GLY A 516 -12.84 25.85 18.86
CA GLY A 516 -12.27 27.21 18.82
C GLY A 516 -12.72 28.08 17.64
N HIS A 517 -13.47 27.52 16.67
CA HIS A 517 -13.75 28.19 15.41
C HIS A 517 -14.71 29.39 15.59
N PRO A 518 -14.43 30.57 14.99
CA PRO A 518 -15.22 31.77 15.14
C PRO A 518 -16.72 31.60 14.80
N LEU A 519 -17.02 30.83 13.73
CA LEU A 519 -18.42 30.60 13.29
C LEU A 519 -19.27 29.88 14.33
N PHE A 520 -18.67 29.13 15.22
CA PHE A 520 -19.40 28.38 16.26
C PHE A 520 -19.53 29.16 17.58
N ARG A 521 -19.00 30.41 17.66
CA ARG A 521 -19.05 31.21 18.92
C ARG A 521 -20.44 31.50 19.39
N ALA A 522 -21.43 31.61 18.50
CA ALA A 522 -22.82 31.83 18.84
C ALA A 522 -23.53 30.63 19.51
N ILE A 523 -22.90 29.44 19.47
CA ILE A 523 -23.44 28.20 20.02
C ILE A 523 -22.83 27.96 21.40
N SER A 524 -23.65 27.50 22.38
CA SER A 524 -23.15 27.17 23.73
C SER A 524 -22.04 26.14 23.70
N LEU A 525 -21.07 26.22 24.61
CA LEU A 525 -19.87 25.37 24.63
C LEU A 525 -20.21 23.88 24.59
N GLN A 526 -21.17 23.41 25.38
CA GLN A 526 -21.59 22.01 25.42
C GLN A 526 -22.17 21.51 24.08
N ARG A 527 -22.92 22.35 23.35
CA ARG A 527 -23.40 21.99 22.01
C ARG A 527 -22.29 21.98 21.00
N ARG A 528 -21.37 22.94 21.09
CA ARG A 528 -20.18 23.04 20.25
C ARG A 528 -19.29 21.79 20.39
N GLU A 529 -19.02 21.35 21.62
CA GLU A 529 -18.26 20.13 21.89
C GLU A 529 -18.94 18.88 21.30
N ARG A 530 -20.27 18.74 21.46
CA ARG A 530 -21.02 17.61 20.86
C ARG A 530 -20.97 17.62 19.35
N ILE A 531 -21.16 18.76 18.72
CA ILE A 531 -21.09 18.91 17.25
C ILE A 531 -19.67 18.63 16.77
N ALA A 532 -18.66 19.21 17.40
CA ALA A 532 -17.25 19.02 17.04
C ALA A 532 -16.83 17.55 17.18
N LEU A 533 -17.25 16.88 18.25
CA LEU A 533 -16.98 15.46 18.46
C LEU A 533 -17.67 14.61 17.38
N TYR A 534 -18.94 14.87 17.08
CA TYR A 534 -19.69 14.16 16.04
C TYR A 534 -19.03 14.33 14.65
N ILE A 535 -18.70 15.57 14.27
CA ILE A 535 -18.04 15.85 12.99
C ILE A 535 -16.68 15.16 12.95
N HIS A 536 -15.89 15.24 14.00
CA HIS A 536 -14.57 14.61 14.05
C HIS A 536 -14.67 13.09 13.88
N GLN A 537 -15.56 12.43 14.60
CA GLN A 537 -15.74 10.97 14.55
C GLN A 537 -16.32 10.48 13.21
N ASN A 538 -17.06 11.33 12.50
CA ASN A 538 -17.73 10.97 11.24
C ASN A 538 -17.16 11.69 10.02
N TYR A 539 -16.05 12.43 10.16
CA TYR A 539 -15.51 13.29 9.09
C TYR A 539 -15.19 12.51 7.81
N GLY A 540 -14.49 11.39 7.93
CA GLY A 540 -14.20 10.55 6.78
C GLY A 540 -15.43 9.90 6.18
N ALA A 541 -16.38 9.47 7.00
CA ALA A 541 -17.61 8.85 6.52
C ALA A 541 -18.49 9.87 5.79
N LEU A 542 -18.67 11.06 6.35
CA LEU A 542 -19.43 12.15 5.70
C LEU A 542 -18.77 12.56 4.38
N GLY A 543 -17.49 12.90 4.40
CA GLY A 543 -16.76 13.31 3.21
C GLY A 543 -16.64 12.21 2.16
N GLY A 544 -16.36 10.97 2.57
CA GLY A 544 -16.30 9.84 1.66
C GLY A 544 -17.64 9.47 1.02
N ASN A 545 -18.76 9.66 1.73
CA ASN A 545 -20.10 9.50 1.18
C ASN A 545 -20.44 10.60 0.17
N PHE A 546 -20.15 11.86 0.52
CA PHE A 546 -20.35 12.99 -0.39
C PHE A 546 -19.53 12.81 -1.69
N ILE A 547 -18.24 12.53 -1.57
CA ILE A 547 -17.37 12.33 -2.74
C ILE A 547 -17.80 11.11 -3.56
N PHE A 548 -18.31 10.05 -2.92
CA PHE A 548 -18.88 8.92 -3.66
C PHE A 548 -20.04 9.36 -4.55
N GLY A 549 -20.97 10.17 -4.02
CA GLY A 549 -22.07 10.73 -4.82
C GLY A 549 -21.58 11.61 -5.98
N VAL A 550 -20.57 12.45 -5.72
CA VAL A 550 -19.94 13.28 -6.75
C VAL A 550 -19.29 12.42 -7.85
N LEU A 551 -18.54 11.37 -7.49
CA LEU A 551 -17.94 10.46 -8.46
C LEU A 551 -19.00 9.76 -9.33
N LEU A 552 -20.11 9.34 -8.75
CA LEU A 552 -21.21 8.75 -9.50
C LEU A 552 -21.86 9.76 -10.46
N GLY A 553 -22.18 10.98 -9.98
CA GLY A 553 -22.86 12.01 -10.78
C GLY A 553 -21.98 12.59 -11.89
N MET A 554 -20.67 12.72 -11.66
CA MET A 554 -19.73 13.27 -12.65
C MET A 554 -19.29 12.27 -13.73
N THR A 555 -19.57 10.98 -13.59
CA THR A 555 -19.04 9.96 -14.52
C THR A 555 -19.55 10.17 -15.95
N SER A 556 -20.83 10.47 -16.13
CA SER A 556 -21.40 10.73 -17.48
C SER A 556 -20.80 11.98 -18.12
N TYR A 557 -20.53 13.03 -17.31
CA TYR A 557 -19.88 14.25 -17.78
C TYR A 557 -18.42 14.00 -18.17
N LEU A 558 -17.69 13.17 -17.42
CA LEU A 558 -16.34 12.75 -17.82
C LEU A 558 -16.36 12.01 -19.16
N GLY A 559 -17.37 11.15 -19.37
CA GLY A 559 -17.60 10.49 -20.65
C GLY A 559 -17.82 11.50 -21.79
N TYR A 560 -18.66 12.51 -21.55
CA TYR A 560 -18.89 13.59 -22.50
C TYR A 560 -17.61 14.35 -22.87
N LEU A 561 -16.75 14.66 -21.88
CA LEU A 561 -15.48 15.37 -22.11
C LEU A 561 -14.46 14.59 -22.96
N ILE A 562 -14.45 13.28 -22.86
CA ILE A 562 -13.48 12.41 -23.58
C ILE A 562 -14.10 11.69 -24.78
N ASP A 563 -15.35 12.05 -25.14
CA ASP A 563 -16.12 11.45 -26.22
C ASP A 563 -16.24 9.91 -26.12
N VAL A 564 -16.46 9.42 -24.90
CA VAL A 564 -16.67 7.99 -24.60
C VAL A 564 -17.97 7.84 -23.82
N PRO A 565 -18.86 6.92 -24.20
CA PRO A 565 -20.13 6.71 -23.49
C PRO A 565 -19.88 6.07 -22.10
N LEU A 566 -19.48 6.88 -21.13
CA LEU A 566 -19.33 6.44 -19.74
C LEU A 566 -20.61 6.68 -18.97
N ASP A 567 -21.02 5.68 -18.21
CA ASP A 567 -22.14 5.77 -17.29
C ASP A 567 -21.84 4.94 -16.03
N ILE A 568 -22.74 4.89 -15.09
CA ILE A 568 -22.62 4.09 -13.86
C ILE A 568 -23.89 3.27 -13.62
N ARG A 569 -23.69 2.06 -13.11
CA ARG A 569 -24.82 1.24 -12.64
C ARG A 569 -24.53 0.76 -11.22
N HIS A 570 -25.34 1.27 -10.28
CA HIS A 570 -25.28 0.86 -8.89
C HIS A 570 -26.55 0.11 -8.55
N VAL A 571 -26.44 -1.02 -7.87
CA VAL A 571 -27.54 -1.98 -7.65
C VAL A 571 -28.84 -1.34 -7.15
N ALA A 572 -28.78 -0.48 -6.13
CA ALA A 572 -29.98 0.11 -5.53
C ALA A 572 -30.64 1.18 -6.44
N PHE A 573 -29.86 1.96 -7.20
CA PHE A 573 -30.38 2.87 -8.21
C PHE A 573 -30.99 2.11 -9.39
N SER A 574 -30.32 1.08 -9.87
CA SER A 574 -30.81 0.26 -10.96
C SER A 574 -32.11 -0.47 -10.60
N SER A 575 -32.27 -0.90 -9.34
CA SER A 575 -33.54 -1.48 -8.88
C SER A 575 -34.68 -0.46 -8.84
N SER A 576 -34.39 0.79 -8.42
CA SER A 576 -35.38 1.87 -8.44
C SER A 576 -35.79 2.24 -9.87
N HIS A 577 -34.82 2.44 -10.77
CA HIS A 577 -35.11 2.78 -12.18
C HIS A 577 -35.91 1.67 -12.87
N ALA A 578 -35.58 0.40 -12.63
CA ALA A 578 -36.35 -0.72 -13.15
C ALA A 578 -37.80 -0.71 -12.62
N ALA A 579 -38.01 -0.44 -11.32
CA ALA A 579 -39.32 -0.39 -10.73
C ALA A 579 -40.16 0.80 -11.28
N TYR A 580 -39.56 1.98 -11.42
CA TYR A 580 -40.23 3.13 -12.06
C TYR A 580 -40.63 2.82 -13.51
N ALA A 581 -39.75 2.17 -14.29
CA ALA A 581 -40.04 1.83 -15.68
C ALA A 581 -41.18 0.82 -15.80
N HIS A 582 -41.14 -0.29 -15.03
CA HIS A 582 -42.17 -1.34 -15.11
C HIS A 582 -43.54 -0.94 -14.58
N ILE A 583 -43.63 0.03 -13.66
CA ILE A 583 -44.91 0.59 -13.21
C ILE A 583 -45.45 1.62 -14.20
N SER A 584 -44.58 2.37 -14.88
CA SER A 584 -45.02 3.35 -15.90
C SER A 584 -45.51 2.65 -17.18
N ASP A 585 -44.90 1.55 -17.59
CA ASP A 585 -45.32 0.76 -18.76
C ASP A 585 -45.03 -0.73 -18.50
N TYR A 586 -46.07 -1.48 -18.08
CA TYR A 586 -45.96 -2.90 -17.81
C TYR A 586 -46.00 -3.73 -19.10
N GLN A 587 -44.88 -4.32 -19.49
CA GLN A 587 -44.80 -5.14 -20.70
C GLN A 587 -45.13 -6.62 -20.43
N SER A 588 -44.41 -7.26 -19.51
CA SER A 588 -44.67 -8.65 -19.14
C SER A 588 -43.97 -9.03 -17.81
N TRP A 589 -44.42 -10.10 -17.15
CA TRP A 589 -43.75 -10.62 -15.96
C TRP A 589 -42.34 -11.14 -16.26
N LEU A 590 -42.07 -11.60 -17.48
CA LEU A 590 -40.72 -12.05 -17.91
C LEU A 590 -39.71 -10.89 -17.96
N THR A 591 -40.15 -9.71 -18.46
CA THR A 591 -39.31 -8.52 -18.45
C THR A 591 -39.00 -8.03 -17.06
N VAL A 592 -39.95 -8.12 -16.13
CA VAL A 592 -39.72 -7.80 -14.71
C VAL A 592 -38.71 -8.78 -14.09
N LEU A 593 -38.85 -10.09 -14.34
CA LEU A 593 -37.95 -11.09 -13.80
C LEU A 593 -36.53 -10.95 -14.38
N SER A 594 -36.40 -10.70 -15.70
CA SER A 594 -35.09 -10.47 -16.32
C SER A 594 -34.43 -9.21 -15.80
N SER A 595 -35.19 -8.12 -15.58
CA SER A 595 -34.68 -6.89 -14.97
C SER A 595 -34.18 -7.10 -13.53
N LEU A 596 -34.90 -7.88 -12.74
CA LEU A 596 -34.46 -8.25 -11.38
C LEU A 596 -33.16 -9.07 -11.43
N PHE A 597 -33.05 -10.01 -12.36
CA PHE A 597 -31.82 -10.78 -12.56
C PHE A 597 -30.64 -9.88 -12.96
N PHE A 598 -30.83 -8.93 -13.87
CA PHE A 598 -29.78 -8.00 -14.30
C PHE A 598 -29.39 -7.05 -13.16
N VAL A 599 -30.31 -6.59 -12.35
CA VAL A 599 -30.03 -5.78 -11.16
C VAL A 599 -29.18 -6.56 -10.13
N LEU A 600 -29.50 -7.84 -9.91
CA LEU A 600 -28.68 -8.69 -9.04
C LEU A 600 -27.26 -8.90 -9.61
N MET A 601 -27.14 -9.07 -10.92
CA MET A 601 -25.83 -9.14 -11.58
C MET A 601 -25.03 -7.84 -11.42
N ILE A 602 -25.65 -6.68 -11.58
CA ILE A 602 -25.04 -5.37 -11.31
C ILE A 602 -24.53 -5.33 -9.87
N GLY A 603 -25.32 -5.75 -8.90
CA GLY A 603 -24.93 -5.80 -7.48
C GLY A 603 -23.73 -6.71 -7.21
N PHE A 604 -23.72 -7.87 -7.86
CA PHE A 604 -22.60 -8.80 -7.76
C PHE A 604 -21.30 -8.20 -8.32
N ILE A 605 -21.34 -7.53 -9.47
CA ILE A 605 -20.18 -6.89 -10.07
C ILE A 605 -19.69 -5.71 -9.23
N ASN A 606 -20.60 -4.84 -8.74
CA ASN A 606 -20.26 -3.75 -7.83
C ASN A 606 -19.49 -4.27 -6.60
N LEU A 607 -19.99 -5.35 -6.00
CA LEU A 607 -19.39 -5.99 -4.83
C LEU A 607 -18.01 -6.57 -5.15
N TRP A 608 -17.91 -7.37 -6.20
CA TRP A 608 -16.68 -8.08 -6.56
C TRP A 608 -15.54 -7.14 -6.92
N VAL A 609 -15.82 -6.10 -7.70
CA VAL A 609 -14.80 -5.12 -8.11
C VAL A 609 -14.36 -4.31 -6.89
N SER A 610 -15.29 -3.78 -6.10
CA SER A 610 -14.93 -2.95 -4.94
C SER A 610 -14.17 -3.74 -3.88
N PHE A 611 -14.62 -4.95 -3.54
CA PHE A 611 -13.97 -5.82 -2.58
C PHE A 611 -12.62 -6.32 -3.08
N GLY A 612 -12.54 -6.75 -4.32
CA GLY A 612 -11.31 -7.27 -4.93
C GLY A 612 -10.18 -6.23 -4.93
N LEU A 613 -10.49 -5.00 -5.34
CA LEU A 613 -9.53 -3.89 -5.32
C LEU A 613 -9.12 -3.53 -3.89
N ALA A 614 -10.07 -3.46 -2.96
CA ALA A 614 -9.78 -3.16 -1.56
C ALA A 614 -8.91 -4.25 -0.91
N LEU A 615 -9.22 -5.52 -1.19
CA LEU A 615 -8.45 -6.66 -0.70
C LEU A 615 -7.03 -6.67 -1.28
N PHE A 616 -6.90 -6.42 -2.58
CA PHE A 616 -5.60 -6.33 -3.24
C PHE A 616 -4.70 -5.27 -2.59
N VAL A 617 -5.23 -4.06 -2.37
CA VAL A 617 -4.48 -2.98 -1.71
C VAL A 617 -4.15 -3.33 -0.26
N ALA A 618 -5.11 -3.90 0.49
CA ALA A 618 -4.93 -4.25 1.89
C ALA A 618 -3.88 -5.37 2.10
N LEU A 619 -3.85 -6.38 1.24
CA LEU A 619 -2.84 -7.43 1.28
C LEU A 619 -1.45 -6.91 0.90
N ARG A 620 -1.40 -6.07 -0.14
CA ARG A 620 -0.15 -5.46 -0.61
C ARG A 620 0.46 -4.54 0.45
N SER A 621 -0.35 -3.80 1.19
CA SER A 621 0.10 -2.94 2.29
C SER A 621 0.80 -3.73 3.40
N ARG A 622 0.36 -4.97 3.65
CA ARG A 622 0.89 -5.86 4.70
C ARG A 622 2.00 -6.80 4.20
N ASN A 623 2.35 -6.74 2.93
CA ASN A 623 3.32 -7.65 2.28
C ASN A 623 2.94 -9.14 2.49
N CYS A 624 1.63 -9.43 2.45
CA CYS A 624 1.11 -10.77 2.53
C CYS A 624 0.88 -11.31 1.11
N GLU A 625 1.43 -12.48 0.82
CA GLU A 625 1.08 -13.24 -0.37
C GLU A 625 -0.05 -14.20 0.01
N LEU A 626 -1.16 -14.12 -0.73
CA LEU A 626 -2.28 -15.04 -0.61
C LEU A 626 -2.03 -16.23 -1.54
N ASP A 627 -2.03 -17.41 -0.96
CA ASP A 627 -2.22 -18.63 -1.73
C ASP A 627 -3.72 -18.74 -2.10
N ILE A 628 -4.07 -18.17 -3.25
CA ILE A 628 -5.44 -18.11 -3.76
C ILE A 628 -6.01 -19.53 -3.93
N ALA A 629 -5.17 -20.51 -4.32
CA ALA A 629 -5.60 -21.88 -4.55
C ALA A 629 -6.06 -22.56 -3.24
N SER A 630 -5.28 -22.37 -2.15
CA SER A 630 -5.64 -22.96 -0.85
C SER A 630 -6.86 -22.28 -0.21
N VAL A 631 -7.02 -20.97 -0.37
CA VAL A 631 -8.21 -20.23 0.10
C VAL A 631 -9.44 -20.64 -0.69
N ARG A 632 -9.36 -20.73 -2.02
CA ARG A 632 -10.45 -21.22 -2.87
C ARG A 632 -10.88 -22.62 -2.49
N SER A 633 -9.92 -23.54 -2.33
CA SER A 633 -10.22 -24.91 -1.89
C SER A 633 -10.90 -24.94 -0.52
N ALA A 634 -10.45 -24.13 0.43
CA ALA A 634 -11.07 -24.04 1.76
C ALA A 634 -12.50 -23.47 1.71
N VAL A 635 -12.76 -22.46 0.86
CA VAL A 635 -14.10 -21.91 0.64
C VAL A 635 -15.03 -22.96 0.01
N ILE A 636 -14.59 -23.63 -1.06
CA ILE A 636 -15.36 -24.67 -1.74
C ILE A 636 -15.69 -25.81 -0.78
N ASN A 637 -14.72 -26.29 0.01
CA ASN A 637 -14.94 -27.35 0.98
C ASN A 637 -15.94 -26.94 2.06
N GLN A 638 -15.91 -25.69 2.53
CA GLN A 638 -16.86 -25.19 3.51
C GLN A 638 -18.27 -25.06 2.92
N ILE A 639 -18.40 -24.64 1.67
CA ILE A 639 -19.68 -24.56 0.95
C ILE A 639 -20.25 -25.98 0.72
N LYS A 640 -19.42 -26.93 0.26
CA LYS A 640 -19.85 -28.33 0.08
C LYS A 640 -20.36 -28.97 1.37
N GLN A 641 -19.69 -28.69 2.50
CA GLN A 641 -20.14 -29.21 3.80
C GLN A 641 -21.46 -28.59 4.27
N ARG A 642 -21.71 -27.31 3.92
CA ARG A 642 -22.92 -26.58 4.35
C ARG A 642 -23.32 -25.53 3.31
N PRO A 643 -24.09 -25.89 2.27
CA PRO A 643 -24.48 -24.95 1.19
C PRO A 643 -25.28 -23.73 1.69
N THR A 644 -26.13 -23.92 2.70
CA THR A 644 -26.92 -22.86 3.34
C THR A 644 -26.07 -21.81 4.07
N SER A 645 -24.81 -22.10 4.37
CA SER A 645 -23.90 -21.16 5.07
C SER A 645 -23.59 -19.89 4.31
N LEU A 646 -23.81 -19.88 2.99
CA LEU A 646 -23.66 -18.68 2.15
C LEU A 646 -24.76 -17.64 2.39
N PHE A 647 -25.97 -18.09 2.73
CA PHE A 647 -27.17 -17.26 2.76
C PHE A 647 -27.77 -17.11 4.17
N TRP A 648 -27.63 -18.10 5.05
CA TRP A 648 -28.27 -18.14 6.34
C TRP A 648 -27.31 -18.32 7.52
N PRO A 649 -27.46 -17.56 8.62
CA PRO A 649 -26.64 -17.72 9.82
C PRO A 649 -26.96 -19.02 10.55
N ASN A 650 -25.95 -19.76 10.98
CA ASN A 650 -26.10 -20.97 11.79
C ASN A 650 -26.03 -20.64 13.28
N ASP A 651 -26.97 -21.14 14.07
CA ASP A 651 -27.12 -20.89 15.51
C ASP A 651 -26.08 -21.58 16.40
N HIS A 652 -25.23 -22.46 15.88
CA HIS A 652 -24.36 -23.29 16.69
C HIS A 652 -22.89 -23.14 16.31
N GLN A 653 -22.21 -22.19 16.93
CA GLN A 653 -20.87 -22.37 17.49
C GLN A 653 -20.58 -21.26 18.51
N PRO A 654 -20.58 -21.53 19.82
CA PRO A 654 -19.93 -20.64 20.78
C PRO A 654 -18.45 -20.60 20.43
N LEU A 655 -17.90 -19.39 20.29
CA LEU A 655 -16.46 -19.19 20.30
C LEU A 655 -15.95 -19.83 21.60
N THR A 656 -15.11 -20.87 21.47
CA THR A 656 -14.40 -21.45 22.59
C THR A 656 -13.78 -20.34 23.43
N LYS A 657 -14.22 -20.25 24.68
CA LYS A 657 -13.69 -19.39 25.74
C LYS A 657 -12.23 -19.79 26.06
N SER A 658 -11.27 -19.40 25.27
CA SER A 658 -9.86 -19.66 25.57
C SER A 658 -8.93 -18.46 25.38
N GLN A 659 -9.48 -17.23 25.32
CA GLN A 659 -8.63 -16.03 25.29
C GLN A 659 -9.18 -14.82 26.08
N SER A 660 -10.18 -15.00 26.94
CA SER A 660 -10.64 -13.90 27.84
C SER A 660 -10.10 -13.98 29.26
N SER A 661 -9.21 -14.94 29.58
CA SER A 661 -8.65 -15.09 30.95
C SER A 661 -7.23 -14.58 31.14
N SER A 662 -6.59 -13.98 30.12
CA SER A 662 -5.23 -13.45 30.26
C SER A 662 -5.13 -11.91 30.34
N GLN A 663 -6.27 -11.20 30.34
CA GLN A 663 -6.26 -9.72 30.49
C GLN A 663 -6.84 -9.20 31.82
N ARG A 664 -7.08 -10.09 32.79
CA ARG A 664 -7.39 -9.65 34.16
C ARG A 664 -6.41 -10.29 35.14
N ARG A 665 -5.18 -9.84 35.18
CA ARG A 665 -4.26 -9.92 36.33
C ARG A 665 -3.01 -9.12 35.99
N THR A 666 -3.03 -7.86 36.38
CA THR A 666 -1.91 -7.17 37.08
C THR A 666 -2.45 -5.85 37.60
N PRO A 667 -2.12 -5.53 38.88
CA PRO A 667 -2.65 -4.37 39.56
C PRO A 667 -2.10 -3.07 39.02
#